data_e7d0c521e41f088c66695ecfa9732cb3
#
_entry.id   e7d0c521e41f088c66695ecfa9732cb3
#
_cell.length_a   1.000
_cell.length_b   1.000
_cell.length_c   1.000
_cell.angle_alpha   90.00
_cell.angle_beta   90.00
_cell.angle_gamma   90.00
#
_symmetry.space_group_name_H-M   'P 1'
#
loop_
_entity.id
_entity.type
_entity.pdbx_description
1 polymer ?
#
loop_
_entity_poly.entity_id
_entity_poly.type
_entity_poly.pdbx_seq_one_letter_code
_entity_poly.pdbx_strand_id
1 'polypeptide(L)'
;MKASKHRTLKKVLLNIMAVLCVIVYTGNAIAAANAGEVHKFLKTSPTKIVMKEGAEEEGYKRYFESTYASVEELKAAGNALVREVEGEGIVLLKNAGNTLPLAKGSKVSLVGLTALDPVYGGTGSGAVDASDAPNYVDVLTGAGYELVNQPLLTYYKETDKRTPTDMMEPKWSKIKREAKDENDEMTLGNGEHIVYVIGRVGGEGDDMTKAIEGAWTGEDEDLAPDYLTLNENERDTLMGLAEMKADGDIASITVIINSANPISVGFLNDPEYGVDAALWVGSVGQTGLYAVGDVLTGAINPSGSLPDTWWVDNQLNPVQNNFGSYTYADAAKYNLGNRYDQYVVYQEGIYLGYKYTETRYEDVVLGTPNAGNYVYGNVVGYPFGYGQSYTTFEMSDLTVSKDQKTAKEVIAIASEADKAAAEDRTETVYTVSVKVTNTGSVAGKKAVQVYAQKPYTEYDKQWQIEKAAVELAGYGKTQLLQPGESEVVTVTVPEYFLTSYDALNTGVFVLSEGTHYLTVADNSHEAVNNILNVKGKTTADGMTAAGNAALVHAIEYTFDAETYSKAYGTGEAVTSMFDEADVNRYTGRGDNSVVYYSRSNWEGTVTPGYVKLTMNDQIAADVMLDDADVAAEVGTEAEQTMPTLGKTNGTQLIHMMDYAYDAPEWDTFMDQLTFAELAKICANGLRMTYNIASIGKPQTVDHNGPSGVTQAYSIGDNGYAKVNNDPNMNMKGTCFPCNGIVAATMNDELVYRVGQLIGEDSMWAGYAGLYGTGLNIHRSPYAGRVFEYYSEDGTLTGLIDTVETLGIQEKGVYVYNKHFVLNDQEKNRAGIGTWCNEQALREIYLRAFELPIINADAKCVMTAFNRLGAIWAGSYRELLTDWLRGEAGMSGFAVTDMYDTGYMVKVHEVLAGNDIPDNLVGEDISEFKNYENNPVVVNRLRESSKRVLYTVLHSRGMDGISSNSEVVSVTTWWQLSLNIAQWTTLALAVVFAALLMLDICKEKGLRKCAKKAK
;
A
#
# COMPACT_ATOMS: atom_id res chain seq x y z
N MET A 1 27.69 -70.34 7.06
CA MET A 1 28.08 -68.97 7.24
C MET A 1 27.85 -68.10 6.02
N LYS A 2 28.25 -68.42 4.78
CA LYS A 2 27.97 -67.58 3.57
C LYS A 2 26.49 -67.35 3.28
N ALA A 3 25.62 -68.39 3.37
CA ALA A 3 24.16 -68.25 3.11
C ALA A 3 23.45 -67.35 4.14
N SER A 4 23.86 -67.33 5.40
CA SER A 4 23.31 -66.48 6.44
C SER A 4 23.68 -65.02 6.21
N LYS A 5 24.91 -64.71 5.77
CA LYS A 5 25.31 -63.33 5.44
C LYS A 5 24.55 -62.76 4.27
N HIS A 6 24.29 -63.54 3.21
CA HIS A 6 23.49 -63.10 2.04
C HIS A 6 22.03 -62.79 2.40
N ARG A 7 21.43 -63.55 3.30
CA ARG A 7 20.06 -63.33 3.74
C ARG A 7 19.95 -62.05 4.62
N THR A 8 20.94 -61.86 5.52
CA THR A 8 21.00 -60.66 6.31
C THR A 8 21.14 -59.43 5.42
N LEU A 9 22.01 -59.48 4.42
CA LEU A 9 22.17 -58.39 3.44
C LEU A 9 20.86 -58.09 2.71
N LYS A 10 20.10 -59.11 2.22
CA LYS A 10 18.81 -58.92 1.56
C LYS A 10 17.76 -58.28 2.47
N LYS A 11 17.76 -58.65 3.78
CA LYS A 11 16.88 -58.02 4.77
C LYS A 11 17.23 -56.55 4.97
N VAL A 12 18.51 -56.27 5.10
CA VAL A 12 18.98 -54.88 5.27
C VAL A 12 18.62 -54.03 4.05
N LEU A 13 18.84 -54.57 2.82
CA LEU A 13 18.49 -53.87 1.59
C LEU A 13 16.97 -53.68 1.44
N LEU A 14 16.16 -54.70 1.81
CA LEU A 14 14.71 -54.53 1.82
C LEU A 14 14.23 -53.41 2.79
N ASN A 15 14.80 -53.39 4.01
CA ASN A 15 14.47 -52.35 4.99
C ASN A 15 14.90 -50.94 4.50
N ILE A 16 16.09 -50.83 3.92
CA ILE A 16 16.54 -49.57 3.30
C ILE A 16 15.59 -49.15 2.20
N MET A 17 15.23 -50.06 1.30
CA MET A 17 14.29 -49.75 0.21
C MET A 17 12.90 -49.36 0.72
N ALA A 18 12.39 -50.03 1.77
CA ALA A 18 11.13 -49.68 2.39
C ALA A 18 11.14 -48.28 3.01
N VAL A 19 12.22 -47.92 3.70
CA VAL A 19 12.37 -46.56 4.23
C VAL A 19 12.47 -45.53 3.10
N LEU A 20 13.26 -45.81 2.07
CA LEU A 20 13.36 -44.94 0.89
C LEU A 20 12.00 -44.81 0.16
N CYS A 21 11.24 -45.87 0.04
CA CYS A 21 9.88 -45.78 -0.52
C CYS A 21 8.99 -44.82 0.27
N VAL A 22 9.01 -44.91 1.60
CA VAL A 22 8.22 -43.98 2.43
C VAL A 22 8.68 -42.54 2.24
N ILE A 23 10.00 -42.29 2.27
CA ILE A 23 10.54 -40.93 2.09
C ILE A 23 10.15 -40.37 0.72
N VAL A 24 10.37 -41.10 -0.36
CA VAL A 24 10.08 -40.65 -1.71
C VAL A 24 8.56 -40.49 -1.93
N TYR A 25 7.74 -41.39 -1.42
CA TYR A 25 6.30 -41.30 -1.52
C TYR A 25 5.75 -40.08 -0.78
N THR A 26 6.21 -39.88 0.47
CA THR A 26 5.82 -38.71 1.27
C THR A 26 6.32 -37.42 0.63
N GLY A 27 7.58 -37.40 0.17
CA GLY A 27 8.13 -36.23 -0.55
C GLY A 27 7.37 -35.91 -1.83
N ASN A 28 6.99 -36.94 -2.62
CA ASN A 28 6.20 -36.76 -3.83
C ASN A 28 4.79 -36.25 -3.51
N ALA A 29 4.16 -36.75 -2.46
CA ALA A 29 2.84 -36.31 -2.02
C ALA A 29 2.85 -34.86 -1.55
N ILE A 30 3.86 -34.46 -0.79
CA ILE A 30 4.06 -33.07 -0.34
C ILE A 30 4.32 -32.16 -1.55
N ALA A 31 5.22 -32.55 -2.46
CA ALA A 31 5.50 -31.76 -3.67
C ALA A 31 4.29 -31.64 -4.60
N ALA A 32 3.46 -32.69 -4.70
CA ALA A 32 2.23 -32.64 -5.48
C ALA A 32 1.16 -31.76 -4.83
N ALA A 33 1.02 -31.82 -3.51
CA ALA A 33 0.09 -30.93 -2.79
C ALA A 33 0.48 -29.45 -2.86
N ASN A 34 1.77 -29.15 -3.10
CA ASN A 34 2.31 -27.80 -3.23
C ASN A 34 2.86 -27.56 -4.65
N ALA A 35 2.24 -28.17 -5.66
CA ALA A 35 2.77 -28.16 -7.03
C ALA A 35 2.95 -26.73 -7.60
N GLY A 36 2.04 -25.82 -7.28
CA GLY A 36 2.11 -24.41 -7.69
C GLY A 36 3.41 -23.74 -7.22
N GLU A 37 3.73 -23.86 -5.92
CA GLU A 37 4.94 -23.29 -5.34
C GLU A 37 6.21 -23.98 -5.86
N VAL A 38 6.16 -25.29 -6.05
CA VAL A 38 7.28 -26.04 -6.64
C VAL A 38 7.53 -25.58 -8.09
N HIS A 39 6.48 -25.39 -8.89
CA HIS A 39 6.59 -24.86 -10.24
C HIS A 39 7.23 -23.47 -10.25
N LYS A 40 6.77 -22.59 -9.39
CA LYS A 40 7.28 -21.25 -9.22
C LYS A 40 8.75 -21.24 -8.79
N PHE A 41 9.11 -22.02 -7.76
CA PHE A 41 10.49 -22.13 -7.27
C PHE A 41 11.43 -22.72 -8.33
N LEU A 42 10.99 -23.75 -9.05
CA LEU A 42 11.78 -24.42 -10.09
C LEU A 42 11.65 -23.76 -11.47
N LYS A 43 10.93 -22.64 -11.57
CA LYS A 43 10.68 -21.91 -12.83
C LYS A 43 10.13 -22.83 -13.94
N THR A 44 9.14 -23.66 -13.60
CA THR A 44 8.48 -24.58 -14.55
C THR A 44 7.01 -24.25 -14.63
N SER A 45 6.39 -24.47 -15.81
CA SER A 45 4.95 -24.30 -15.99
C SER A 45 4.27 -25.68 -16.03
N PRO A 46 3.13 -25.88 -15.33
CA PRO A 46 2.32 -27.08 -15.44
C PRO A 46 1.52 -27.15 -16.74
N THR A 47 1.56 -26.07 -17.53
CA THR A 47 0.85 -25.97 -18.81
C THR A 47 1.82 -25.59 -19.92
N LYS A 48 1.42 -25.90 -21.15
CA LYS A 48 2.09 -25.51 -22.38
C LYS A 48 1.04 -25.06 -23.40
N ILE A 49 1.33 -23.96 -24.07
CA ILE A 49 0.53 -23.50 -25.21
C ILE A 49 0.93 -24.33 -26.43
N VAL A 50 -0.05 -24.94 -27.09
CA VAL A 50 0.14 -25.69 -28.33
C VAL A 50 -0.87 -25.21 -29.37
N MET A 51 -0.47 -25.21 -30.64
CA MET A 51 -1.38 -24.89 -31.74
C MET A 51 -2.35 -26.06 -32.01
N LYS A 52 -3.61 -25.75 -32.30
CA LYS A 52 -4.59 -26.76 -32.74
C LYS A 52 -4.13 -27.42 -34.04
N GLU A 53 -4.39 -28.70 -34.17
CA GLU A 53 -4.03 -29.46 -35.37
C GLU A 53 -4.69 -28.86 -36.62
N GLY A 54 -3.90 -28.49 -37.64
CA GLY A 54 -4.38 -27.86 -38.85
C GLY A 54 -4.55 -26.35 -38.82
N ALA A 55 -4.25 -25.69 -37.72
CA ALA A 55 -4.19 -24.23 -37.67
C ALA A 55 -2.94 -23.72 -38.42
N GLU A 56 -3.06 -22.59 -39.14
CA GLU A 56 -1.91 -21.87 -39.65
C GLU A 56 -1.06 -21.39 -38.46
N GLU A 57 0.30 -21.45 -38.58
CA GLU A 57 1.20 -20.95 -37.54
C GLU A 57 1.03 -19.41 -37.44
N GLU A 58 0.11 -18.97 -36.59
CA GLU A 58 0.19 -17.64 -36.03
C GLU A 58 1.32 -17.66 -34.97
N GLY A 59 2.27 -16.75 -35.08
CA GLY A 59 3.32 -16.58 -34.09
C GLY A 59 2.73 -16.30 -32.68
N TYR A 60 3.58 -16.25 -31.69
CA TYR A 60 3.22 -15.90 -30.32
C TYR A 60 2.43 -14.59 -30.31
N LYS A 61 1.13 -14.64 -29.95
CA LYS A 61 0.30 -13.46 -29.90
C LYS A 61 0.53 -12.71 -28.59
N ARG A 62 0.94 -11.47 -28.68
CA ARG A 62 1.02 -10.56 -27.55
C ARG A 62 -0.18 -9.64 -27.55
N TYR A 63 -0.75 -9.40 -26.39
CA TYR A 63 -1.80 -8.43 -26.16
C TYR A 63 -1.22 -7.13 -25.60
N PHE A 64 -0.07 -7.23 -24.94
CA PHE A 64 0.65 -6.12 -24.34
C PHE A 64 2.10 -6.10 -24.78
N GLU A 65 2.60 -4.95 -25.19
CA GLU A 65 3.94 -4.77 -25.74
C GLU A 65 4.82 -3.93 -24.82
N SER A 66 6.08 -4.33 -24.66
CA SER A 66 7.06 -3.55 -23.94
C SER A 66 7.50 -2.31 -24.74
N THR A 67 7.74 -1.22 -24.03
CA THR A 67 8.35 -0.01 -24.57
C THR A 67 9.87 -0.17 -24.77
N TYR A 68 10.50 -1.10 -24.03
CA TYR A 68 11.94 -1.29 -24.00
C TYR A 68 12.38 -2.51 -24.80
N ALA A 69 13.54 -2.39 -25.45
CA ALA A 69 14.09 -3.48 -26.25
C ALA A 69 15.01 -4.42 -25.44
N SER A 70 15.47 -4.01 -24.25
CA SER A 70 16.33 -4.82 -23.39
C SER A 70 16.14 -4.50 -21.91
N VAL A 71 16.60 -5.41 -21.02
CA VAL A 71 16.63 -5.20 -19.57
C VAL A 71 17.53 -4.02 -19.21
N GLU A 72 18.62 -3.79 -19.94
CA GLU A 72 19.53 -2.67 -19.72
C GLU A 72 18.84 -1.33 -19.98
N GLU A 73 18.04 -1.22 -21.04
CA GLU A 73 17.25 -0.02 -21.33
C GLU A 73 16.19 0.22 -20.27
N LEU A 74 15.48 -0.83 -19.85
CA LEU A 74 14.49 -0.75 -18.77
C LEU A 74 15.13 -0.27 -17.46
N LYS A 75 16.26 -0.85 -17.05
CA LYS A 75 16.99 -0.42 -15.85
C LYS A 75 17.48 1.02 -15.92
N ALA A 76 17.99 1.44 -17.08
CA ALA A 76 18.45 2.81 -17.27
C ALA A 76 17.28 3.81 -17.16
N ALA A 77 16.12 3.48 -17.73
CA ALA A 77 14.91 4.27 -17.62
C ALA A 77 14.39 4.30 -16.17
N GLY A 78 14.40 3.16 -15.47
CA GLY A 78 14.03 3.07 -14.06
C GLY A 78 14.90 3.94 -13.16
N ASN A 79 16.20 3.84 -13.29
CA ASN A 79 17.14 4.67 -12.54
C ASN A 79 16.93 6.19 -12.77
N ALA A 80 16.65 6.56 -14.01
CA ALA A 80 16.40 7.97 -14.36
C ALA A 80 15.06 8.45 -13.76
N LEU A 81 14.03 7.62 -13.85
CA LEU A 81 12.69 7.96 -13.32
C LEU A 81 12.68 8.04 -11.78
N VAL A 82 13.36 7.13 -11.08
CA VAL A 82 13.52 7.19 -9.61
C VAL A 82 14.16 8.51 -9.18
N ARG A 83 15.21 8.97 -9.90
CA ARG A 83 15.86 10.26 -9.63
C ARG A 83 14.93 11.44 -9.91
N GLU A 84 14.10 11.37 -10.97
CA GLU A 84 13.13 12.41 -11.32
C GLU A 84 12.02 12.51 -10.27
N VAL A 85 11.44 11.37 -9.86
CA VAL A 85 10.40 11.30 -8.82
C VAL A 85 10.90 11.86 -7.50
N GLU A 86 12.09 11.42 -7.07
CA GLU A 86 12.70 11.93 -5.84
C GLU A 86 12.93 13.44 -5.94
N GLY A 87 13.48 13.91 -7.08
CA GLY A 87 13.77 15.33 -7.28
C GLY A 87 12.55 16.25 -7.25
N GLU A 88 11.39 15.78 -7.73
CA GLU A 88 10.13 16.51 -7.65
C GLU A 88 9.41 16.34 -6.31
N GLY A 89 9.65 15.21 -5.60
CA GLY A 89 8.99 14.88 -4.34
C GLY A 89 9.70 15.44 -3.10
N ILE A 90 11.00 15.74 -3.16
CA ILE A 90 11.72 16.36 -2.05
C ILE A 90 11.03 17.64 -1.62
N VAL A 91 10.79 17.77 -0.31
CA VAL A 91 10.16 18.96 0.27
C VAL A 91 11.17 19.80 1.02
N LEU A 92 11.32 21.07 0.61
CA LEU A 92 12.08 22.07 1.34
C LEU A 92 11.22 22.62 2.50
N LEU A 93 11.55 22.22 3.73
CA LEU A 93 10.81 22.59 4.93
C LEU A 93 11.23 23.96 5.45
N LYS A 94 12.53 24.25 5.40
CA LYS A 94 13.11 25.49 5.92
C LYS A 94 14.29 25.94 5.06
N ASN A 95 14.42 27.24 4.82
CA ASN A 95 15.57 27.82 4.12
C ASN A 95 15.83 29.26 4.60
N ALA A 96 16.28 29.42 5.84
CA ALA A 96 16.56 30.69 6.44
C ALA A 96 17.76 31.35 5.75
N GLY A 97 17.61 32.63 5.42
CA GLY A 97 18.68 33.40 4.79
C GLY A 97 19.13 32.90 3.40
N ASN A 98 18.32 32.07 2.73
CA ASN A 98 18.68 31.40 1.48
C ASN A 98 19.98 30.58 1.61
N THR A 99 20.11 29.80 2.68
CA THR A 99 21.24 28.90 2.94
C THR A 99 21.42 27.89 1.81
N LEU A 100 20.33 27.36 1.30
CA LEU A 100 20.30 26.50 0.12
C LEU A 100 19.87 27.32 -1.13
N PRO A 101 20.40 26.99 -2.32
CA PRO A 101 21.39 25.95 -2.61
C PRO A 101 22.80 26.34 -2.16
N LEU A 102 23.62 25.34 -1.77
CA LEU A 102 25.03 25.55 -1.46
C LEU A 102 25.84 25.71 -2.76
N ALA A 103 26.79 26.67 -2.75
CA ALA A 103 27.64 26.88 -3.91
C ALA A 103 28.46 25.62 -4.24
N LYS A 104 28.59 25.32 -5.53
CA LYS A 104 29.46 24.23 -6.00
C LYS A 104 30.90 24.43 -5.54
N GLY A 105 31.53 23.38 -5.01
CA GLY A 105 32.89 23.45 -4.44
C GLY A 105 32.93 23.94 -3.00
N SER A 106 31.80 24.17 -2.35
CA SER A 106 31.75 24.44 -0.91
C SER A 106 32.34 23.29 -0.10
N LYS A 107 32.96 23.64 1.02
CA LYS A 107 33.37 22.71 2.04
C LYS A 107 32.15 22.25 2.83
N VAL A 108 32.01 20.93 2.97
CA VAL A 108 30.88 20.30 3.66
C VAL A 108 31.41 19.28 4.66
N SER A 109 30.82 19.27 5.86
CA SER A 109 30.96 18.18 6.82
C SER A 109 29.64 17.42 6.91
N LEU A 110 29.68 16.11 6.63
CA LEU A 110 28.56 15.19 6.82
C LEU A 110 28.56 14.67 8.26
N VAL A 111 27.43 14.78 8.92
CA VAL A 111 27.21 14.30 10.29
C VAL A 111 26.00 13.38 10.33
N GLY A 112 26.02 12.42 11.24
CA GLY A 112 25.00 11.39 11.39
C GLY A 112 25.35 10.06 10.73
N LEU A 113 25.10 8.94 11.39
CA LEU A 113 25.35 7.60 10.86
C LEU A 113 24.57 7.31 9.58
N THR A 114 23.39 7.91 9.44
CA THR A 114 22.54 7.82 8.23
C THR A 114 23.27 8.32 6.98
N ALA A 115 24.27 9.17 7.10
CA ALA A 115 25.07 9.63 5.96
C ALA A 115 25.80 8.49 5.23
N LEU A 116 26.15 7.41 5.94
CA LEU A 116 26.81 6.20 5.40
C LEU A 116 25.86 5.03 5.21
N ASP A 117 24.73 5.06 5.91
CA ASP A 117 23.70 4.01 5.86
C ASP A 117 22.30 4.63 5.66
N PRO A 118 22.05 5.19 4.45
CA PRO A 118 20.80 5.87 4.12
C PRO A 118 19.57 4.94 4.24
N VAL A 119 18.40 5.54 4.44
CA VAL A 119 17.13 4.86 4.37
C VAL A 119 16.64 4.84 2.93
N TYR A 120 16.78 3.70 2.27
CA TYR A 120 16.35 3.55 0.87
C TYR A 120 14.89 3.09 0.73
N GLY A 121 14.36 2.37 1.72
CA GLY A 121 13.00 1.85 1.78
C GLY A 121 12.67 1.29 3.16
N GLY A 122 11.44 0.79 3.34
CA GLY A 122 11.03 0.08 4.54
C GLY A 122 11.46 -1.39 4.56
N THR A 123 10.99 -2.12 5.58
CA THR A 123 11.24 -3.56 5.73
C THR A 123 9.97 -4.39 5.48
N GLY A 124 10.11 -5.70 5.27
CA GLY A 124 8.99 -6.60 5.00
C GLY A 124 8.70 -6.79 3.52
N SER A 125 7.44 -6.91 3.14
CA SER A 125 7.01 -7.16 1.75
C SER A 125 7.29 -5.99 0.80
N GLY A 126 7.44 -4.77 1.33
CA GLY A 126 7.85 -3.56 0.61
C GLY A 126 9.35 -3.28 0.64
N ALA A 127 10.19 -4.22 1.12
CA ALA A 127 11.63 -4.01 1.23
C ALA A 127 12.31 -3.78 -0.13
N VAL A 128 13.25 -2.83 -0.17
CA VAL A 128 14.06 -2.45 -1.34
C VAL A 128 15.39 -3.17 -1.32
N ASP A 129 15.87 -3.62 -2.48
CA ASP A 129 17.26 -4.07 -2.63
C ASP A 129 18.17 -2.88 -2.98
N ALA A 130 18.81 -2.34 -1.96
CA ALA A 130 19.70 -1.19 -2.07
C ALA A 130 21.19 -1.54 -2.20
N SER A 131 21.53 -2.79 -2.54
CA SER A 131 22.93 -3.26 -2.57
C SER A 131 23.85 -2.45 -3.50
N ASP A 132 23.31 -1.86 -4.56
CA ASP A 132 24.03 -1.04 -5.53
C ASP A 132 23.73 0.47 -5.40
N ALA A 133 22.99 0.89 -4.38
CA ALA A 133 22.59 2.27 -4.17
C ALA A 133 23.74 3.13 -3.61
N PRO A 134 23.82 4.43 -3.98
CA PRO A 134 24.85 5.34 -3.47
C PRO A 134 24.53 5.76 -2.03
N ASN A 135 25.57 6.15 -1.27
CA ASN A 135 25.41 6.85 0.01
C ASN A 135 25.61 8.37 -0.14
N TYR A 136 25.42 9.15 0.93
CA TYR A 136 25.58 10.60 0.87
C TYR A 136 27.02 11.05 0.57
N VAL A 137 28.03 10.28 0.97
CA VAL A 137 29.44 10.58 0.64
C VAL A 137 29.66 10.51 -0.87
N ASP A 138 29.17 9.45 -1.50
CA ASP A 138 29.28 9.26 -2.96
C ASP A 138 28.58 10.39 -3.71
N VAL A 139 27.35 10.71 -3.27
CA VAL A 139 26.49 11.72 -3.92
C VAL A 139 27.07 13.12 -3.79
N LEU A 140 27.46 13.55 -2.58
CA LEU A 140 27.97 14.91 -2.37
C LEU A 140 29.34 15.10 -3.02
N THR A 141 30.20 14.08 -3.00
CA THR A 141 31.46 14.11 -3.73
C THR A 141 31.21 14.20 -5.24
N GLY A 142 30.27 13.39 -5.76
CA GLY A 142 29.86 13.43 -7.18
C GLY A 142 29.25 14.78 -7.60
N ALA A 143 28.52 15.44 -6.71
CA ALA A 143 27.95 16.77 -6.89
C ALA A 143 29.02 17.89 -6.90
N GLY A 144 30.24 17.58 -6.47
CA GLY A 144 31.39 18.47 -6.50
C GLY A 144 31.64 19.25 -5.21
N TYR A 145 31.14 18.77 -4.07
CA TYR A 145 31.47 19.31 -2.75
C TYR A 145 32.78 18.74 -2.21
N GLU A 146 33.49 19.53 -1.40
CA GLU A 146 34.68 19.12 -0.67
C GLU A 146 34.29 18.60 0.72
N LEU A 147 34.29 17.28 0.93
CA LEU A 147 34.03 16.69 2.24
C LEU A 147 35.26 16.78 3.13
N VAL A 148 35.19 17.60 4.18
CA VAL A 148 36.38 17.96 4.99
C VAL A 148 36.55 17.10 6.24
N ASN A 149 35.52 16.43 6.77
CA ASN A 149 35.55 15.65 8.00
C ASN A 149 35.88 14.15 7.78
N GLN A 150 36.87 13.84 6.95
CA GLN A 150 37.22 12.46 6.57
C GLN A 150 37.48 11.49 7.75
N PRO A 151 38.13 11.89 8.87
CA PRO A 151 38.29 11.00 10.01
C PRO A 151 36.95 10.52 10.60
N LEU A 152 35.97 11.42 10.74
CA LEU A 152 34.63 11.09 11.23
C LEU A 152 33.90 10.16 10.28
N LEU A 153 34.00 10.38 8.95
CA LEU A 153 33.41 9.51 7.95
C LEU A 153 34.03 8.11 7.98
N THR A 154 35.33 8.02 8.23
CA THR A 154 36.03 6.73 8.42
C THR A 154 35.49 5.99 9.64
N TYR A 155 35.32 6.71 10.75
CA TYR A 155 34.71 6.16 11.97
C TYR A 155 33.30 5.62 11.70
N TYR A 156 32.43 6.39 11.04
CA TYR A 156 31.07 5.95 10.69
C TYR A 156 31.08 4.71 9.80
N LYS A 157 32.02 4.61 8.84
CA LYS A 157 32.15 3.44 7.96
C LYS A 157 32.58 2.17 8.71
N GLU A 158 33.34 2.30 9.79
CA GLU A 158 33.84 1.21 10.62
C GLU A 158 32.87 0.84 11.75
N THR A 159 31.84 1.66 11.97
CA THR A 159 30.79 1.38 12.95
C THR A 159 29.83 0.34 12.42
N ASP A 160 29.28 -0.49 13.27
CA ASP A 160 28.26 -1.48 12.88
C ASP A 160 27.03 -0.79 12.27
N LYS A 161 26.48 -1.41 11.22
CA LYS A 161 25.27 -0.90 10.59
C LYS A 161 24.10 -0.94 11.56
N ARG A 162 23.26 0.08 11.49
CA ARG A 162 21.99 0.12 12.23
C ARG A 162 21.13 -1.08 11.89
N THR A 163 20.42 -1.58 12.90
CA THR A 163 19.21 -2.34 12.65
C THR A 163 18.04 -1.37 12.33
N PRO A 164 16.99 -1.82 11.65
CA PRO A 164 15.85 -0.93 11.31
C PRO A 164 15.21 -0.21 12.50
N THR A 165 15.31 -0.75 13.72
CA THR A 165 14.72 -0.18 14.93
C THR A 165 15.71 0.56 15.82
N ASP A 166 16.94 0.77 15.35
CA ASP A 166 18.06 1.25 16.15
C ASP A 166 18.44 2.68 15.72
N MET A 167 18.44 3.61 16.68
CA MET A 167 18.76 5.04 16.44
C MET A 167 20.20 5.38 16.84
N MET A 168 21.13 4.53 16.57
CA MET A 168 22.53 4.48 17.03
C MET A 168 23.39 5.74 16.75
N GLU A 169 22.95 6.93 17.14
CA GLU A 169 23.81 8.11 17.01
C GLU A 169 24.86 8.15 18.13
N PRO A 170 26.14 8.39 17.82
CA PRO A 170 27.18 8.52 18.84
C PRO A 170 27.03 9.85 19.60
N LYS A 171 27.48 9.86 20.88
CA LYS A 171 27.52 11.10 21.70
C LYS A 171 28.32 12.19 21.01
N TRP A 172 27.90 13.43 21.17
CA TRP A 172 28.63 14.59 20.68
C TRP A 172 30.12 14.62 21.08
N SER A 173 30.43 14.21 22.29
CA SER A 173 31.82 14.10 22.77
C SER A 173 32.62 13.08 21.97
N LYS A 174 32.00 12.00 21.50
CA LYS A 174 32.63 11.00 20.64
C LYS A 174 32.79 11.51 19.23
N ILE A 175 31.77 12.15 18.68
CA ILE A 175 31.86 12.81 17.36
C ILE A 175 33.05 13.78 17.31
N LYS A 176 33.18 14.65 18.31
CA LYS A 176 34.33 15.56 18.42
C LYS A 176 35.69 14.86 18.48
N ARG A 177 35.75 13.70 19.15
CA ARG A 177 37.00 12.91 19.25
C ARG A 177 37.34 12.26 17.91
N GLU A 178 36.39 11.66 17.27
CA GLU A 178 36.57 10.95 15.99
C GLU A 178 36.70 11.90 14.79
N ALA A 179 36.32 13.18 14.95
CA ALA A 179 36.50 14.20 13.91
C ALA A 179 37.93 14.82 13.88
N LYS A 180 38.89 14.24 14.61
CA LYS A 180 40.28 14.71 14.61
C LYS A 180 41.11 13.92 13.59
N ASP A 181 42.06 14.62 12.94
CA ASP A 181 43.02 14.01 12.05
C ASP A 181 44.18 13.31 12.81
N GLU A 182 45.16 12.78 12.09
CA GLU A 182 46.33 12.09 12.63
C GLU A 182 47.26 13.02 13.46
N ASN A 183 47.09 14.33 13.34
CA ASN A 183 47.85 15.34 14.11
C ASN A 183 47.08 15.85 15.33
N ASP A 184 45.92 15.26 15.65
CA ASP A 184 44.97 15.67 16.71
C ASP A 184 44.32 17.04 16.41
N GLU A 185 44.30 17.45 15.10
CA GLU A 185 43.65 18.70 14.66
C GLU A 185 42.18 18.39 14.30
N MET A 186 41.27 19.29 14.74
CA MET A 186 39.85 19.17 14.49
C MET A 186 39.54 19.40 13.00
N THR A 187 38.83 18.44 12.37
CA THR A 187 38.37 18.56 10.98
C THR A 187 36.96 19.13 10.85
N LEU A 188 36.26 19.34 11.97
CA LEU A 188 35.05 20.13 12.08
C LEU A 188 35.39 21.55 12.56
N GLY A 189 34.68 22.59 12.07
CA GLY A 189 34.84 23.95 12.53
C GLY A 189 35.90 24.76 11.76
N ASN A 190 35.99 24.55 10.46
CA ASN A 190 36.87 25.28 9.55
C ASN A 190 36.10 26.16 8.54
N GLY A 191 34.89 26.65 8.95
CA GLY A 191 34.05 27.52 8.14
C GLY A 191 33.23 26.79 7.07
N GLU A 192 33.08 25.48 7.21
CA GLU A 192 32.28 24.64 6.30
C GLU A 192 30.77 24.68 6.62
N HIS A 193 29.97 24.19 5.68
CA HIS A 193 28.54 23.91 5.88
C HIS A 193 28.37 22.51 6.48
N ILE A 194 27.51 22.38 7.46
CA ILE A 194 27.12 21.07 8.01
C ILE A 194 25.90 20.54 7.27
N VAL A 195 25.95 19.26 6.87
CA VAL A 195 24.80 18.47 6.43
C VAL A 195 24.61 17.36 7.45
N TYR A 196 23.57 17.48 8.26
CA TYR A 196 23.22 16.51 9.30
C TYR A 196 22.05 15.64 8.82
N VAL A 197 22.27 14.33 8.74
CA VAL A 197 21.29 13.38 8.20
C VAL A 197 20.67 12.58 9.33
N ILE A 198 19.35 12.71 9.51
CA ILE A 198 18.55 12.00 10.50
C ILE A 198 17.73 10.93 9.76
N GLY A 199 17.87 9.67 10.15
CA GLY A 199 17.16 8.55 9.52
C GLY A 199 16.24 7.81 10.47
N ARG A 200 15.05 7.41 9.96
CA ARG A 200 14.11 6.50 10.63
C ARG A 200 13.59 5.50 9.61
N VAL A 201 13.47 4.24 10.04
CA VAL A 201 13.01 3.15 9.16
C VAL A 201 11.72 2.58 9.70
N GLY A 202 10.68 2.55 8.87
CA GLY A 202 9.45 1.81 9.12
C GLY A 202 9.48 0.42 8.51
N GLY A 203 8.57 -0.46 8.93
CA GLY A 203 8.53 -1.80 8.42
C GLY A 203 7.22 -2.52 8.71
N GLU A 204 7.02 -3.60 7.97
CA GLU A 204 5.89 -4.50 8.17
C GLU A 204 6.07 -5.32 9.46
N GLY A 205 5.00 -5.47 10.22
CA GLY A 205 4.89 -6.32 11.40
C GLY A 205 4.91 -5.59 12.73
N ASP A 206 5.53 -4.40 12.80
CA ASP A 206 5.63 -3.62 14.03
C ASP A 206 5.42 -2.12 13.75
N ASP A 207 4.68 -1.45 14.63
CA ASP A 207 4.58 0.00 14.66
C ASP A 207 5.79 0.63 15.35
N MET A 208 6.05 1.90 15.06
CA MET A 208 7.12 2.67 15.69
C MET A 208 6.89 2.77 17.20
N THR A 209 7.95 2.58 17.99
CA THR A 209 7.86 2.63 19.44
C THR A 209 7.75 4.06 19.95
N LYS A 210 6.83 4.27 20.92
CA LYS A 210 6.68 5.55 21.64
C LYS A 210 7.59 5.69 22.86
N ALA A 211 8.24 4.61 23.28
CA ALA A 211 9.21 4.59 24.36
C ALA A 211 10.23 3.49 24.05
N ILE A 212 11.48 3.87 23.91
CA ILE A 212 12.58 2.93 23.68
C ILE A 212 13.22 2.64 25.04
N GLU A 213 12.67 1.68 25.77
CA GLU A 213 13.29 1.16 26.98
C GLU A 213 14.34 0.10 26.62
N GLY A 214 15.60 0.38 26.89
CA GLY A 214 16.68 -0.62 26.87
C GLY A 214 17.09 -1.10 25.47
N ALA A 215 16.78 -0.40 24.41
CA ALA A 215 17.21 -0.73 23.06
C ALA A 215 18.73 -0.61 22.86
N TRP A 216 19.42 0.09 23.78
CA TRP A 216 20.87 0.29 23.74
C TRP A 216 21.55 0.01 25.08
N THR A 217 22.36 -1.02 25.12
CA THR A 217 23.16 -1.44 26.28
C THR A 217 24.64 -1.07 26.14
N GLY A 218 24.98 -0.04 25.37
CA GLY A 218 26.35 0.47 25.21
C GLY A 218 26.69 1.60 26.17
N GLU A 219 27.93 2.08 26.11
CA GLU A 219 28.39 3.28 26.86
C GLU A 219 27.63 4.55 26.46
N ASP A 220 26.82 4.48 25.40
CA ASP A 220 26.07 5.56 24.79
C ASP A 220 24.57 5.31 24.90
N GLU A 221 24.02 4.99 26.07
CA GLU A 221 22.58 4.82 26.29
C GLU A 221 21.82 6.02 25.73
N ASP A 222 20.92 5.72 24.77
CA ASP A 222 20.07 6.71 24.15
C ASP A 222 18.69 6.68 24.78
N LEU A 223 18.35 7.75 25.46
CA LEU A 223 17.13 7.89 26.24
C LEU A 223 16.04 8.66 25.49
N ALA A 224 15.87 8.43 24.19
CA ALA A 224 14.74 9.02 23.47
C ALA A 224 13.42 8.50 24.04
N PRO A 225 12.45 9.38 24.34
CA PRO A 225 11.16 8.95 24.82
C PRO A 225 10.35 8.20 23.74
N ASP A 226 10.61 8.47 22.47
CA ASP A 226 10.05 7.73 21.34
C ASP A 226 10.93 7.79 20.09
N TYR A 227 10.65 6.89 19.12
CA TYR A 227 11.44 6.69 17.91
C TYR A 227 11.34 7.87 16.92
N LEU A 228 10.24 8.63 16.93
CA LEU A 228 9.98 9.72 16.00
C LEU A 228 10.31 11.12 16.56
N THR A 229 10.99 11.19 17.71
CA THR A 229 11.60 12.42 18.23
C THR A 229 13.12 12.37 18.08
N LEU A 230 13.77 13.51 18.27
CA LEU A 230 15.23 13.52 18.43
C LEU A 230 15.61 12.77 19.70
N ASN A 231 16.53 11.83 19.60
CA ASN A 231 17.14 11.22 20.76
C ASN A 231 18.11 12.16 21.47
N GLU A 232 18.61 11.78 22.65
CA GLU A 232 19.51 12.63 23.45
C GLU A 232 20.80 12.97 22.69
N ASN A 233 21.40 11.98 22.01
CA ASN A 233 22.63 12.17 21.27
C ASN A 233 22.45 13.06 20.01
N GLU A 234 21.32 12.93 19.33
CA GLU A 234 20.95 13.83 18.22
C GLU A 234 20.77 15.27 18.70
N ARG A 235 20.08 15.47 19.84
CA ARG A 235 19.94 16.81 20.46
C ARG A 235 21.28 17.40 20.83
N ASP A 236 22.12 16.65 21.56
CA ASP A 236 23.45 17.10 21.98
C ASP A 236 24.34 17.45 20.79
N THR A 237 24.22 16.68 19.70
CA THR A 237 24.95 16.95 18.45
C THR A 237 24.49 18.24 17.81
N LEU A 238 23.19 18.47 17.66
CA LEU A 238 22.65 19.72 17.09
C LEU A 238 22.98 20.93 17.96
N MET A 239 22.85 20.81 19.28
CA MET A 239 23.25 21.89 20.21
C MET A 239 24.74 22.20 20.11
N GLY A 240 25.60 21.16 20.04
CA GLY A 240 27.05 21.34 19.89
C GLY A 240 27.43 21.98 18.54
N LEU A 241 26.72 21.62 17.45
CA LEU A 241 26.87 22.29 16.16
C LEU A 241 26.37 23.74 16.18
N ALA A 242 25.27 24.00 16.91
CA ALA A 242 24.74 25.35 17.09
C ALA A 242 25.73 26.28 17.86
N GLU A 243 26.40 25.74 18.89
CA GLU A 243 27.50 26.45 19.60
C GLU A 243 28.63 26.77 18.63
N MET A 244 29.13 25.82 17.86
CA MET A 244 30.20 26.04 16.86
C MET A 244 29.81 27.11 15.84
N LYS A 245 28.54 27.12 15.41
CA LYS A 245 28.02 28.13 14.50
C LYS A 245 27.98 29.51 15.16
N ALA A 246 27.56 29.61 16.41
CA ALA A 246 27.54 30.86 17.15
C ALA A 246 28.96 31.45 17.38
N ASP A 247 29.95 30.58 17.52
CA ASP A 247 31.37 30.95 17.63
C ASP A 247 32.00 31.30 16.26
N GLY A 248 31.30 31.04 15.18
CA GLY A 248 31.75 31.33 13.81
C GLY A 248 32.66 30.24 13.20
N ASP A 249 32.73 29.07 13.82
CA ASP A 249 33.56 27.95 13.37
C ASP A 249 32.94 27.26 12.17
N ILE A 250 31.60 27.19 12.04
CA ILE A 250 30.86 26.65 10.90
C ILE A 250 29.93 27.70 10.28
N ALA A 251 29.66 27.56 8.98
CA ALA A 251 28.88 28.53 8.21
C ALA A 251 27.36 28.34 8.38
N SER A 252 26.86 27.12 8.30
CA SER A 252 25.43 26.83 8.43
C SER A 252 25.17 25.36 8.79
N ILE A 253 23.94 25.09 9.25
CA ILE A 253 23.44 23.73 9.54
C ILE A 253 22.24 23.45 8.67
N THR A 254 22.37 22.44 7.80
CA THR A 254 21.28 21.86 6.99
C THR A 254 20.93 20.49 7.55
N VAL A 255 19.66 20.27 7.89
CA VAL A 255 19.14 18.97 8.32
C VAL A 255 18.47 18.26 7.14
N ILE A 256 18.80 17.01 6.93
CA ILE A 256 18.11 16.12 5.99
C ILE A 256 17.34 15.07 6.78
N ILE A 257 16.02 15.01 6.60
CA ILE A 257 15.15 14.02 7.22
C ILE A 257 14.92 12.90 6.21
N ASN A 258 15.67 11.80 6.38
CA ASN A 258 15.59 10.59 5.56
C ASN A 258 14.72 9.56 6.28
N SER A 259 13.41 9.82 6.27
CA SER A 259 12.38 9.02 6.92
C SER A 259 11.08 9.11 6.14
N ALA A 260 10.44 7.98 5.86
CA ALA A 260 9.09 7.99 5.32
C ALA A 260 8.06 8.45 6.38
N ASN A 261 8.28 8.07 7.64
CA ASN A 261 7.43 8.49 8.75
C ASN A 261 7.73 9.95 9.15
N PRO A 262 6.71 10.82 9.27
CA PRO A 262 6.88 12.17 9.81
C PRO A 262 7.46 12.14 11.23
N ILE A 263 8.57 12.84 11.45
CA ILE A 263 9.15 13.01 12.79
C ILE A 263 8.63 14.27 13.45
N SER A 264 8.72 14.39 14.77
CA SER A 264 8.42 15.61 15.52
C SER A 264 9.40 16.72 15.11
N VAL A 265 8.88 17.85 14.57
CA VAL A 265 9.73 18.87 13.91
C VAL A 265 9.87 20.19 14.69
N GLY A 266 9.42 20.23 15.93
CA GLY A 266 9.54 21.44 16.76
C GLY A 266 10.97 21.98 16.84
N PHE A 267 11.97 21.09 16.84
CA PHE A 267 13.39 21.46 16.89
C PHE A 267 13.88 22.27 15.68
N LEU A 268 13.26 22.11 14.50
CA LEU A 268 13.71 22.85 13.31
C LEU A 268 13.58 24.37 13.45
N ASN A 269 12.59 24.82 14.21
CA ASN A 269 12.33 26.24 14.42
C ASN A 269 12.78 26.75 15.81
N ASP A 270 13.31 25.87 16.65
CA ASP A 270 13.88 26.24 17.93
C ASP A 270 15.31 26.82 17.75
N PRO A 271 15.56 28.04 18.18
CA PRO A 271 16.88 28.69 18.04
C PRO A 271 18.03 27.95 18.74
N GLU A 272 17.72 27.09 19.73
CA GLU A 272 18.72 26.32 20.47
C GLU A 272 19.50 25.34 19.56
N TYR A 273 18.84 24.83 18.51
CA TYR A 273 19.45 23.89 17.57
C TYR A 273 20.11 24.54 16.35
N GLY A 274 19.94 25.83 16.15
CA GLY A 274 20.64 26.63 15.15
C GLY A 274 20.43 26.19 13.69
N VAL A 275 19.39 25.42 13.36
CA VAL A 275 19.11 24.89 12.00
C VAL A 275 18.77 26.03 11.04
N ASP A 276 19.48 26.11 9.91
CA ASP A 276 19.25 27.12 8.85
C ASP A 276 18.36 26.60 7.74
N ALA A 277 18.57 25.35 7.32
CA ALA A 277 17.78 24.73 6.26
C ALA A 277 17.38 23.29 6.64
N ALA A 278 16.26 22.84 6.10
CA ALA A 278 15.78 21.48 6.31
C ALA A 278 15.09 20.93 5.05
N LEU A 279 15.42 19.68 4.70
CA LEU A 279 14.80 18.92 3.62
C LEU A 279 14.17 17.65 4.16
N TRP A 280 12.97 17.31 3.68
CA TRP A 280 12.43 15.97 3.81
C TRP A 280 12.63 15.22 2.49
N VAL A 281 13.23 14.01 2.58
CA VAL A 281 13.61 13.18 1.45
C VAL A 281 13.00 11.77 1.51
N GLY A 282 12.13 11.50 2.46
CA GLY A 282 11.49 10.19 2.60
C GLY A 282 12.46 9.02 2.72
N SER A 283 12.10 7.89 2.13
CA SER A 283 13.01 6.80 1.75
C SER A 283 13.27 6.91 0.26
N VAL A 284 14.53 6.97 -0.14
CA VAL A 284 14.96 7.52 -1.43
C VAL A 284 14.96 6.54 -2.61
N GLY A 285 14.57 5.26 -2.41
CA GLY A 285 14.66 4.25 -3.47
C GLY A 285 16.10 3.97 -3.91
N GLN A 286 16.25 3.30 -5.06
CA GLN A 286 17.57 2.81 -5.46
C GLN A 286 18.53 3.89 -5.98
N THR A 287 18.05 4.99 -6.56
CA THR A 287 18.88 6.06 -7.15
C THR A 287 18.44 7.47 -6.79
N GLY A 288 17.36 7.63 -6.01
CA GLY A 288 16.82 8.94 -5.66
C GLY A 288 17.79 9.82 -4.87
N LEU A 289 18.73 9.21 -4.15
CA LEU A 289 19.73 9.97 -3.39
C LEU A 289 20.57 10.92 -4.27
N TYR A 290 20.71 10.63 -5.57
CA TYR A 290 21.37 11.57 -6.51
C TYR A 290 20.58 12.87 -6.64
N ALA A 291 19.24 12.81 -6.57
CA ALA A 291 18.39 14.01 -6.61
C ALA A 291 18.58 14.90 -5.38
N VAL A 292 18.89 14.32 -4.21
CA VAL A 292 19.23 15.11 -3.01
C VAL A 292 20.49 15.95 -3.28
N GLY A 293 21.51 15.39 -3.91
CA GLY A 293 22.70 16.14 -4.35
C GLY A 293 22.36 17.26 -5.33
N ASP A 294 21.45 17.00 -6.28
CA ASP A 294 20.98 17.99 -7.26
C ASP A 294 20.21 19.14 -6.59
N VAL A 295 19.38 18.84 -5.61
CA VAL A 295 18.68 19.86 -4.82
C VAL A 295 19.67 20.71 -4.01
N LEU A 296 20.62 20.09 -3.31
CA LEU A 296 21.61 20.82 -2.53
C LEU A 296 22.46 21.76 -3.39
N THR A 297 22.76 21.39 -4.64
CA THR A 297 23.53 22.25 -5.57
C THR A 297 22.67 23.25 -6.34
N GLY A 298 21.32 23.16 -6.25
CA GLY A 298 20.40 23.97 -7.04
C GLY A 298 20.28 23.53 -8.51
N ALA A 299 20.80 22.36 -8.88
CA ALA A 299 20.55 21.76 -10.19
C ALA A 299 19.06 21.38 -10.35
N ILE A 300 18.40 20.99 -9.25
CA ILE A 300 16.95 20.84 -9.12
C ILE A 300 16.46 21.87 -8.10
N ASN A 301 15.41 22.58 -8.46
CA ASN A 301 14.67 23.44 -7.53
C ASN A 301 13.56 22.59 -6.90
N PRO A 302 13.54 22.40 -5.56
CA PRO A 302 12.53 21.58 -4.91
C PRO A 302 11.12 22.10 -5.17
N SER A 303 10.18 21.19 -5.41
CA SER A 303 8.79 21.50 -5.73
C SER A 303 7.79 20.54 -5.08
N GLY A 304 8.26 19.67 -4.18
CA GLY A 304 7.42 18.75 -3.44
C GLY A 304 6.52 19.46 -2.44
N SER A 305 5.36 18.85 -2.15
CA SER A 305 4.36 19.30 -1.18
C SER A 305 4.07 18.20 -0.19
N LEU A 306 4.10 18.47 1.12
CA LEU A 306 3.89 17.45 2.15
C LEU A 306 2.55 16.74 1.98
N PRO A 307 2.53 15.39 1.94
CA PRO A 307 1.29 14.63 1.88
C PRO A 307 0.63 14.45 3.25
N ASP A 308 1.27 14.94 4.30
CA ASP A 308 0.87 14.81 5.70
C ASP A 308 1.04 16.11 6.47
N THR A 309 0.28 16.27 7.54
CA THR A 309 0.55 17.27 8.58
C THR A 309 1.77 16.87 9.39
N TRP A 310 2.75 17.76 9.53
CA TRP A 310 3.92 17.54 10.37
C TRP A 310 3.77 18.28 11.69
N TRP A 311 3.81 17.53 12.78
CA TRP A 311 3.54 18.04 14.13
C TRP A 311 4.79 18.60 14.80
N VAL A 312 4.61 19.62 15.63
CA VAL A 312 5.68 20.10 16.53
C VAL A 312 6.16 18.95 17.42
N ASP A 313 5.21 18.20 17.94
CA ASP A 313 5.39 16.94 18.66
C ASP A 313 4.28 15.97 18.20
N ASN A 314 4.64 14.80 17.70
CA ASN A 314 3.71 13.80 17.22
C ASN A 314 2.71 13.30 18.28
N GLN A 315 3.04 13.45 19.58
CA GLN A 315 2.13 13.13 20.68
C GLN A 315 0.93 14.11 20.79
N LEU A 316 1.00 15.28 20.14
CA LEU A 316 -0.09 16.25 20.07
C LEU A 316 -1.19 15.86 19.07
N ASN A 317 -0.92 14.87 18.21
CA ASN A 317 -1.93 14.31 17.33
C ASN A 317 -2.96 13.53 18.17
N PRO A 318 -4.25 13.91 18.17
CA PRO A 318 -5.27 13.29 19.03
C PRO A 318 -5.53 11.81 18.70
N VAL A 319 -5.17 11.34 17.50
CA VAL A 319 -5.18 9.92 17.14
C VAL A 319 -4.38 9.08 18.14
N GLN A 320 -3.32 9.64 18.73
CA GLN A 320 -2.45 8.93 19.67
C GLN A 320 -3.19 8.42 20.93
N ASN A 321 -4.36 9.00 21.26
CA ASN A 321 -5.20 8.50 22.35
C ASN A 321 -5.70 7.07 22.09
N ASN A 322 -5.95 6.72 20.83
CA ASN A 322 -6.49 5.42 20.41
C ASN A 322 -5.58 4.67 19.41
N PHE A 323 -4.34 5.09 19.19
CA PHE A 323 -3.39 4.36 18.37
C PHE A 323 -2.73 3.22 19.16
N GLY A 324 -2.73 2.01 18.61
CA GLY A 324 -2.19 0.80 19.22
C GLY A 324 -3.22 -0.31 19.33
N SER A 325 -3.12 -1.15 20.35
CA SER A 325 -4.00 -2.30 20.53
C SER A 325 -4.43 -2.40 21.99
N TYR A 326 -5.73 -2.52 22.19
CA TYR A 326 -6.36 -2.56 23.51
C TYR A 326 -7.14 -3.87 23.68
N THR A 327 -7.08 -4.45 24.88
CA THR A 327 -7.83 -5.66 25.18
C THR A 327 -9.22 -5.27 25.69
N TYR A 328 -10.28 -5.90 25.16
CA TYR A 328 -11.63 -5.74 25.70
C TYR A 328 -11.65 -6.09 27.21
N ALA A 329 -12.25 -5.22 28.01
CA ALA A 329 -12.54 -5.57 29.39
C ALA A 329 -13.39 -6.87 29.41
N ASP A 330 -13.19 -7.72 30.42
CA ASP A 330 -13.87 -9.01 30.55
C ASP A 330 -13.55 -10.08 29.49
N ALA A 331 -12.68 -9.82 28.51
CA ALA A 331 -12.30 -10.80 27.48
C ALA A 331 -11.79 -12.14 28.05
N ALA A 332 -11.09 -12.09 29.17
CA ALA A 332 -10.60 -13.30 29.84
C ALA A 332 -11.70 -14.33 30.21
N LYS A 333 -12.96 -13.90 30.32
CA LYS A 333 -14.10 -14.80 30.56
C LYS A 333 -14.38 -15.73 29.40
N TYR A 334 -14.02 -15.32 28.19
CA TYR A 334 -14.31 -16.02 26.93
C TYR A 334 -13.15 -16.89 26.47
N ASN A 335 -11.94 -16.69 27.03
CA ASN A 335 -10.73 -17.45 26.71
C ASN A 335 -10.39 -17.51 25.20
N LEU A 336 -10.57 -16.40 24.49
CA LEU A 336 -10.46 -16.32 23.02
C LEU A 336 -9.04 -16.15 22.52
N GLY A 337 -8.13 -15.50 23.27
CA GLY A 337 -6.77 -15.17 22.83
C GLY A 337 -6.68 -13.90 22.00
N ASN A 338 -5.45 -13.47 21.71
CA ASN A 338 -5.15 -12.15 21.16
C ASN A 338 -5.63 -11.88 19.72
N ARG A 339 -6.04 -12.90 18.96
CA ARG A 339 -6.64 -12.73 17.62
C ARG A 339 -8.13 -12.36 17.68
N TYR A 340 -8.73 -12.34 18.87
CA TYR A 340 -10.17 -12.15 19.05
C TYR A 340 -10.50 -11.14 20.14
N ASP A 341 -9.57 -10.88 21.07
CA ASP A 341 -9.79 -10.08 22.27
C ASP A 341 -9.21 -8.66 22.20
N GLN A 342 -8.63 -8.29 21.04
CA GLN A 342 -8.00 -6.99 20.82
C GLN A 342 -8.86 -6.09 19.94
N TYR A 343 -8.78 -4.78 20.22
CA TYR A 343 -9.49 -3.75 19.43
C TYR A 343 -8.73 -2.44 19.37
N VAL A 344 -9.13 -1.62 18.40
CA VAL A 344 -8.80 -0.20 18.26
C VAL A 344 -10.07 0.56 17.87
N VAL A 345 -10.17 1.83 18.28
CA VAL A 345 -11.29 2.71 17.92
C VAL A 345 -10.76 3.94 17.16
N TYR A 346 -11.30 4.22 16.00
CA TYR A 346 -11.01 5.42 15.23
C TYR A 346 -11.93 6.55 15.69
N GLN A 347 -11.71 6.98 16.97
CA GLN A 347 -12.56 7.94 17.66
C GLN A 347 -12.56 9.32 17.02
N GLU A 348 -11.48 9.65 16.32
CA GLU A 348 -11.32 10.93 15.62
C GLU A 348 -12.34 11.14 14.49
N GLY A 349 -12.96 10.07 13.98
CA GLY A 349 -13.88 10.16 12.87
C GLY A 349 -13.20 10.78 11.64
N ILE A 350 -13.79 11.82 11.05
CA ILE A 350 -13.19 12.53 9.91
C ILE A 350 -12.03 13.47 10.30
N TYR A 351 -11.82 13.74 11.60
CA TYR A 351 -10.85 14.71 12.09
C TYR A 351 -9.44 14.11 12.18
N LEU A 352 -8.91 13.73 11.04
CA LEU A 352 -7.56 13.18 10.84
C LEU A 352 -6.64 14.24 10.26
N GLY A 353 -5.38 14.31 10.73
CA GLY A 353 -4.35 15.18 10.18
C GLY A 353 -4.79 16.65 10.06
N TYR A 354 -4.65 17.23 8.87
CA TYR A 354 -5.02 18.62 8.62
C TYR A 354 -6.53 18.88 8.79
N LYS A 355 -7.39 17.88 8.58
CA LYS A 355 -8.83 18.05 8.80
C LYS A 355 -9.13 18.37 10.27
N TYR A 356 -8.33 17.85 11.20
CA TYR A 356 -8.40 18.24 12.60
C TYR A 356 -7.76 19.62 12.86
N THR A 357 -6.52 19.78 12.47
CA THR A 357 -5.74 20.98 12.86
C THR A 357 -6.30 22.27 12.29
N GLU A 358 -6.71 22.26 11.04
CA GLU A 358 -7.29 23.40 10.35
C GLU A 358 -8.71 23.71 10.85
N THR A 359 -9.49 22.70 11.20
CA THR A 359 -10.84 22.91 11.76
C THR A 359 -10.76 23.51 13.18
N ARG A 360 -9.82 23.02 14.00
CA ARG A 360 -9.57 23.63 15.32
C ARG A 360 -9.16 25.11 15.21
N TYR A 361 -8.29 25.41 14.25
CA TYR A 361 -7.86 26.77 13.98
C TYR A 361 -9.01 27.66 13.50
N GLU A 362 -9.77 27.22 12.49
CA GLU A 362 -10.92 27.97 11.99
C GLU A 362 -11.92 28.31 13.12
N ASP A 363 -12.25 27.32 13.95
CA ASP A 363 -13.23 27.46 15.04
C ASP A 363 -12.77 28.50 16.08
N VAL A 364 -11.48 28.57 16.41
CA VAL A 364 -10.91 29.60 17.29
C VAL A 364 -11.01 30.99 16.66
N VAL A 365 -10.64 31.16 15.40
CA VAL A 365 -10.69 32.45 14.69
C VAL A 365 -12.14 32.92 14.52
N LEU A 366 -13.08 32.02 14.28
CA LEU A 366 -14.52 32.32 14.19
C LEU A 366 -15.11 32.63 15.56
N GLY A 367 -14.49 32.17 16.64
CA GLY A 367 -15.01 32.32 18.02
C GLY A 367 -16.22 31.39 18.26
N THR A 368 -16.21 30.19 17.68
CA THR A 368 -17.31 29.22 17.87
C THR A 368 -17.40 28.75 19.32
N PRO A 369 -18.58 28.42 19.84
CA PRO A 369 -18.71 27.82 21.16
C PRO A 369 -17.87 26.54 21.27
N ASN A 370 -17.23 26.32 22.42
CA ASN A 370 -16.40 25.15 22.72
C ASN A 370 -15.13 25.00 21.83
N ALA A 371 -14.70 26.02 21.10
CA ALA A 371 -13.44 26.02 20.35
C ALA A 371 -12.22 25.84 21.26
N GLY A 372 -12.32 26.29 22.52
CA GLY A 372 -11.21 26.21 23.46
C GLY A 372 -10.11 27.23 23.17
N ASN A 373 -8.91 26.91 23.61
CA ASN A 373 -7.74 27.77 23.50
C ASN A 373 -6.66 27.19 22.57
N TYR A 374 -7.04 26.53 21.49
CA TYR A 374 -6.13 25.92 20.53
C TYR A 374 -5.25 26.98 19.87
N VAL A 375 -3.93 26.77 19.90
CA VAL A 375 -2.93 27.67 19.27
C VAL A 375 -2.21 26.89 18.18
N TYR A 376 -2.52 27.20 16.94
CA TYR A 376 -2.07 26.45 15.76
C TYR A 376 -0.55 26.19 15.75
N GLY A 377 0.27 27.23 15.88
CA GLY A 377 1.74 27.13 15.82
C GLY A 377 2.40 26.36 16.99
N ASN A 378 1.64 26.04 18.06
CA ASN A 378 2.13 25.19 19.13
C ASN A 378 1.94 23.69 18.82
N VAL A 379 1.17 23.38 17.78
CA VAL A 379 0.73 22.01 17.43
C VAL A 379 1.27 21.59 16.07
N VAL A 380 1.15 22.47 15.07
CA VAL A 380 1.55 22.19 13.69
C VAL A 380 2.91 22.82 13.40
N GLY A 381 3.86 21.99 13.02
CA GLY A 381 5.18 22.44 12.54
C GLY A 381 5.10 22.86 11.06
N TYR A 382 4.49 22.00 10.22
CA TYR A 382 4.23 22.27 8.81
C TYR A 382 2.86 21.69 8.41
N PRO A 383 2.00 22.46 7.72
CA PRO A 383 0.69 22.00 7.31
C PRO A 383 0.77 21.00 6.14
N PHE A 384 -0.29 20.22 5.95
CA PHE A 384 -0.51 19.43 4.73
C PHE A 384 -0.42 20.31 3.48
N GLY A 385 0.26 19.83 2.46
CA GLY A 385 0.48 20.54 1.20
C GLY A 385 1.66 21.51 1.21
N TYR A 386 2.35 21.71 2.36
CA TYR A 386 3.45 22.66 2.48
C TYR A 386 4.70 22.23 1.72
N GLY A 387 5.37 23.22 1.10
CA GLY A 387 6.68 23.06 0.49
C GLY A 387 7.23 24.42 0.02
N GLN A 388 8.51 24.69 0.32
CA GLN A 388 9.23 25.87 -0.18
C GLN A 388 9.93 25.57 -1.50
N SER A 389 10.33 26.63 -2.19
CA SER A 389 11.10 26.59 -3.45
C SER A 389 12.25 27.60 -3.37
N TYR A 390 13.29 27.42 -4.21
CA TYR A 390 14.34 28.44 -4.39
C TYR A 390 13.89 29.67 -5.19
N THR A 391 12.64 29.63 -5.70
CA THR A 391 12.00 30.74 -6.40
C THR A 391 10.68 31.10 -5.74
N THR A 392 10.02 32.15 -6.19
CA THR A 392 8.69 32.56 -5.72
C THR A 392 7.69 32.48 -6.84
N PHE A 393 6.45 32.15 -6.49
CA PHE A 393 5.33 32.09 -7.43
C PHE A 393 4.19 32.99 -6.94
N GLU A 394 3.39 33.48 -7.90
CA GLU A 394 2.14 34.20 -7.65
C GLU A 394 1.01 33.46 -8.36
N MET A 395 -0.06 33.19 -7.64
CA MET A 395 -1.31 32.68 -8.17
C MET A 395 -2.32 33.81 -8.33
N SER A 396 -2.94 33.94 -9.51
CA SER A 396 -3.88 35.01 -9.85
C SER A 396 -4.93 34.54 -10.85
N ASP A 397 -5.88 35.40 -11.16
CA ASP A 397 -6.87 35.23 -12.22
C ASP A 397 -7.67 33.92 -12.06
N LEU A 398 -8.08 33.56 -10.82
CA LEU A 398 -8.93 32.39 -10.55
C LEU A 398 -10.23 32.49 -11.34
N THR A 399 -10.54 31.43 -12.06
CA THR A 399 -11.85 31.21 -12.70
C THR A 399 -12.40 29.85 -12.35
N VAL A 400 -13.69 29.75 -12.12
CA VAL A 400 -14.39 28.50 -11.82
C VAL A 400 -15.63 28.41 -12.69
N SER A 401 -15.79 27.31 -13.42
CA SER A 401 -17.01 27.00 -14.16
C SER A 401 -17.59 25.67 -13.71
N LYS A 402 -18.93 25.55 -13.74
CA LYS A 402 -19.63 24.29 -13.48
C LYS A 402 -19.98 23.67 -14.83
N ASP A 403 -19.51 22.44 -15.04
CA ASP A 403 -19.59 21.74 -16.32
C ASP A 403 -20.15 20.31 -16.13
N GLN A 404 -20.56 19.67 -17.22
CA GLN A 404 -20.77 18.23 -17.28
C GLN A 404 -19.59 17.63 -18.05
N LYS A 405 -18.92 16.65 -17.46
CA LYS A 405 -17.81 15.95 -18.12
C LYS A 405 -18.05 14.45 -18.09
N THR A 406 -17.54 13.77 -19.10
CA THR A 406 -17.41 12.31 -19.06
C THR A 406 -16.31 11.93 -18.08
N ALA A 407 -16.35 10.72 -17.52
CA ALA A 407 -15.30 10.22 -16.62
C ALA A 407 -13.90 10.29 -17.25
N LYS A 408 -13.79 10.07 -18.57
CA LYS A 408 -12.57 10.29 -19.35
C LYS A 408 -12.01 11.72 -19.28
N GLU A 409 -12.88 12.71 -19.35
CA GLU A 409 -12.48 14.11 -19.31
C GLU A 409 -12.11 14.58 -17.89
N VAL A 410 -12.50 13.82 -16.88
CA VAL A 410 -12.13 14.06 -15.47
C VAL A 410 -10.72 13.58 -15.19
N ILE A 411 -10.33 12.44 -15.76
CA ILE A 411 -8.98 11.87 -15.62
C ILE A 411 -8.05 12.63 -16.56
N ALA A 412 -7.13 13.41 -16.00
CA ALA A 412 -6.24 14.29 -16.78
C ALA A 412 -5.28 13.54 -17.72
N ILE A 413 -5.02 12.24 -17.47
CA ILE A 413 -4.06 11.43 -18.23
C ILE A 413 -4.80 10.57 -19.23
N ALA A 414 -4.39 10.71 -20.46
CA ALA A 414 -4.99 10.07 -21.61
C ALA A 414 -4.23 8.80 -22.03
N SER A 415 -4.44 7.69 -21.37
CA SER A 415 -4.21 6.39 -22.01
C SER A 415 -5.41 6.06 -22.91
N GLU A 416 -5.16 5.73 -24.18
CA GLU A 416 -6.24 5.46 -25.13
C GLU A 416 -6.93 4.10 -24.90
N ALA A 417 -6.23 3.15 -24.27
CA ALA A 417 -6.75 1.81 -24.02
C ALA A 417 -7.75 1.77 -22.85
N ASP A 418 -7.49 2.56 -21.77
CA ASP A 418 -8.29 2.50 -20.54
C ASP A 418 -9.50 3.44 -20.55
N LYS A 419 -9.56 4.35 -21.52
CA LYS A 419 -10.68 5.27 -21.71
C LYS A 419 -11.99 4.58 -22.12
N ALA A 420 -11.96 3.34 -22.58
CA ALA A 420 -13.17 2.66 -23.06
C ALA A 420 -14.17 2.31 -21.95
N ALA A 421 -13.68 1.98 -20.74
CA ALA A 421 -14.55 1.57 -19.62
C ALA A 421 -15.31 2.74 -18.96
N ALA A 422 -14.83 3.99 -19.12
CA ALA A 422 -15.40 5.18 -18.48
C ALA A 422 -16.28 6.04 -19.41
N GLU A 423 -16.50 5.62 -20.68
CA GLU A 423 -17.11 6.50 -21.70
C GLU A 423 -18.55 6.92 -21.44
N ASP A 424 -19.34 6.09 -20.80
CA ASP A 424 -20.79 6.30 -20.64
C ASP A 424 -21.17 7.06 -19.36
N ARG A 425 -20.24 7.25 -18.41
CA ARG A 425 -20.51 7.98 -17.17
C ARG A 425 -20.23 9.49 -17.36
N THR A 426 -21.25 10.31 -17.14
CA THR A 426 -21.11 11.76 -17.06
C THR A 426 -21.35 12.25 -15.64
N GLU A 427 -20.59 13.24 -15.22
CA GLU A 427 -20.66 13.81 -13.89
C GLU A 427 -20.60 15.34 -13.90
N THR A 428 -21.19 15.92 -12.86
CA THR A 428 -21.08 17.35 -12.60
C THR A 428 -19.73 17.65 -11.98
N VAL A 429 -19.00 18.59 -12.58
CA VAL A 429 -17.66 19.00 -12.11
C VAL A 429 -17.55 20.51 -12.05
N TYR A 430 -16.58 20.97 -11.25
CA TYR A 430 -16.07 22.33 -11.28
C TYR A 430 -14.70 22.33 -11.97
N THR A 431 -14.59 23.08 -13.05
CA THR A 431 -13.31 23.35 -13.71
C THR A 431 -12.71 24.61 -13.08
N VAL A 432 -11.66 24.41 -12.27
CA VAL A 432 -10.94 25.44 -11.53
C VAL A 432 -9.66 25.77 -12.27
N SER A 433 -9.51 27.01 -12.76
CA SER A 433 -8.31 27.44 -13.47
C SER A 433 -7.68 28.64 -12.78
N VAL A 434 -6.37 28.61 -12.61
CA VAL A 434 -5.58 29.69 -11.99
C VAL A 434 -4.31 29.91 -12.77
N LYS A 435 -3.92 31.16 -12.92
CA LYS A 435 -2.65 31.54 -13.53
C LYS A 435 -1.55 31.53 -12.49
N VAL A 436 -0.50 30.76 -12.73
CA VAL A 436 0.71 30.70 -11.92
C VAL A 436 1.84 31.41 -12.64
N THR A 437 2.48 32.35 -11.96
CA THR A 437 3.62 33.13 -12.50
C THR A 437 4.84 32.89 -11.63
N ASN A 438 5.97 32.50 -12.22
CA ASN A 438 7.26 32.50 -11.52
C ASN A 438 7.75 33.95 -11.37
N THR A 439 7.64 34.50 -10.16
CA THR A 439 8.03 35.89 -9.82
C THR A 439 9.45 36.02 -9.30
N GLY A 440 10.13 34.88 -9.09
CA GLY A 440 11.49 34.86 -8.57
C GLY A 440 12.56 34.83 -9.68
N SER A 441 13.75 34.36 -9.32
CA SER A 441 14.95 34.43 -10.17
C SER A 441 15.47 33.08 -10.66
N VAL A 442 14.85 31.98 -10.26
CA VAL A 442 15.24 30.59 -10.59
C VAL A 442 14.07 29.90 -11.26
N ALA A 443 14.34 29.05 -12.25
CA ALA A 443 13.31 28.21 -12.85
C ALA A 443 12.76 27.22 -11.83
N GLY A 444 11.44 26.95 -11.88
CA GLY A 444 10.81 26.03 -10.95
C GLY A 444 9.44 25.56 -11.39
N LYS A 445 8.94 24.49 -10.76
CA LYS A 445 7.59 23.97 -10.87
C LYS A 445 6.79 24.35 -9.63
N LYS A 446 5.46 24.43 -9.75
CA LYS A 446 4.55 24.71 -8.63
C LYS A 446 3.37 23.76 -8.63
N ALA A 447 3.14 23.11 -7.49
CA ALA A 447 1.89 22.41 -7.23
C ALA A 447 0.78 23.44 -6.93
N VAL A 448 -0.37 23.28 -7.59
CA VAL A 448 -1.59 24.04 -7.36
C VAL A 448 -2.57 23.13 -6.67
N GLN A 449 -3.01 23.47 -5.47
CA GLN A 449 -3.89 22.66 -4.65
C GLN A 449 -5.26 23.36 -4.56
N VAL A 450 -6.33 22.62 -4.83
CA VAL A 450 -7.71 23.08 -4.71
C VAL A 450 -8.33 22.46 -3.48
N TYR A 451 -8.84 23.30 -2.60
CA TYR A 451 -9.50 22.88 -1.37
C TYR A 451 -10.97 23.27 -1.38
N ALA A 452 -11.81 22.40 -0.85
CA ALA A 452 -13.22 22.63 -0.64
C ALA A 452 -13.54 22.89 0.83
N GLN A 453 -14.45 23.83 1.09
CA GLN A 453 -15.09 23.96 2.40
C GLN A 453 -16.60 23.76 2.25
N LYS A 454 -17.17 22.92 3.06
CA LYS A 454 -18.60 22.63 3.19
C LYS A 454 -19.20 23.40 4.39
N PRO A 455 -20.43 23.93 4.34
CA PRO A 455 -21.04 24.59 5.50
C PRO A 455 -21.32 23.57 6.59
N TYR A 456 -21.14 23.97 7.85
CA TYR A 456 -21.50 23.16 9.04
C TYR A 456 -22.78 23.71 9.64
N THR A 457 -23.90 23.11 9.27
CA THR A 457 -25.27 23.60 9.53
C THR A 457 -25.88 23.04 10.81
N GLU A 458 -27.05 23.56 11.20
CA GLU A 458 -27.80 22.96 12.33
C GLU A 458 -28.33 21.55 12.00
N TYR A 459 -28.60 21.24 10.71
CA TYR A 459 -28.91 19.89 10.25
C TYR A 459 -27.72 18.96 10.52
N ASP A 460 -26.50 19.37 10.13
CA ASP A 460 -25.29 18.58 10.33
C ASP A 460 -25.03 18.27 11.82
N LYS A 461 -25.21 19.30 12.68
CA LYS A 461 -25.09 19.12 14.15
C LYS A 461 -26.13 18.17 14.71
N GLN A 462 -27.38 18.26 14.24
CA GLN A 462 -28.47 17.38 14.68
C GLN A 462 -28.20 15.91 14.33
N TRP A 463 -27.67 15.66 13.14
CA TRP A 463 -27.46 14.31 12.62
C TRP A 463 -26.00 13.85 12.70
N GLN A 464 -25.16 14.61 13.42
CA GLN A 464 -23.74 14.31 13.66
C GLN A 464 -22.94 14.09 12.36
N ILE A 465 -23.24 14.88 11.34
CA ILE A 465 -22.47 14.93 10.09
C ILE A 465 -21.33 15.92 10.32
N GLU A 466 -20.13 15.43 10.54
CA GLU A 466 -18.98 16.28 10.81
C GLU A 466 -18.41 16.87 9.52
N LYS A 467 -17.85 18.08 9.61
CA LYS A 467 -17.31 18.85 8.48
C LYS A 467 -15.95 19.43 8.83
N ALA A 468 -14.95 19.16 8.05
CA ALA A 468 -13.66 19.82 8.18
C ALA A 468 -13.70 21.29 7.67
N ALA A 469 -12.80 22.11 8.18
CA ALA A 469 -12.65 23.50 7.70
C ALA A 469 -12.26 23.54 6.23
N VAL A 470 -11.41 22.63 5.79
CA VAL A 470 -11.04 22.43 4.38
C VAL A 470 -10.75 20.96 4.11
N GLU A 471 -10.99 20.52 2.90
CA GLU A 471 -10.66 19.19 2.39
C GLU A 471 -10.05 19.34 1.00
N LEU A 472 -8.96 18.60 0.70
CA LEU A 472 -8.38 18.60 -0.64
C LEU A 472 -9.42 18.08 -1.64
N ALA A 473 -9.62 18.82 -2.74
CA ALA A 473 -10.58 18.47 -3.77
C ALA A 473 -9.91 18.21 -5.15
N GLY A 474 -8.62 18.47 -5.24
CA GLY A 474 -7.84 18.22 -6.44
C GLY A 474 -6.53 18.98 -6.44
N TYR A 475 -5.68 18.66 -7.38
CA TYR A 475 -4.38 19.32 -7.55
C TYR A 475 -3.96 19.33 -9.04
N GLY A 476 -2.93 20.12 -9.33
CA GLY A 476 -2.26 20.13 -10.62
C GLY A 476 -0.85 20.67 -10.47
N LYS A 477 0.01 20.40 -11.44
CA LYS A 477 1.42 20.83 -11.43
C LYS A 477 1.73 21.66 -12.67
N THR A 478 2.47 22.76 -12.51
CA THR A 478 2.98 23.51 -13.67
C THR A 478 4.08 22.75 -14.37
N GLN A 479 4.31 23.05 -15.62
CA GLN A 479 5.58 22.78 -16.27
C GLN A 479 6.70 23.61 -15.61
N LEU A 480 7.96 23.38 -16.04
CA LEU A 480 9.09 24.14 -15.53
C LEU A 480 9.01 25.62 -16.03
N LEU A 481 8.62 26.52 -15.17
CA LEU A 481 8.50 27.96 -15.49
C LEU A 481 9.83 28.68 -15.28
N GLN A 482 10.30 29.39 -16.34
CA GLN A 482 11.44 30.29 -16.23
C GLN A 482 11.04 31.56 -15.45
N PRO A 483 12.00 32.32 -14.90
CA PRO A 483 11.71 33.62 -14.28
C PRO A 483 10.86 34.53 -15.17
N GLY A 484 9.70 34.95 -14.65
CA GLY A 484 8.71 35.78 -15.37
C GLY A 484 7.75 35.03 -16.28
N GLU A 485 7.90 33.71 -16.47
CA GLU A 485 6.94 32.89 -17.22
C GLU A 485 5.69 32.59 -16.38
N SER A 486 4.58 32.39 -17.09
CA SER A 486 3.29 32.06 -16.49
C SER A 486 2.64 30.91 -17.25
N GLU A 487 1.86 30.11 -16.52
CA GLU A 487 1.03 29.02 -17.03
C GLU A 487 -0.36 29.10 -16.37
N VAL A 488 -1.39 28.65 -17.07
CA VAL A 488 -2.71 28.44 -16.47
C VAL A 488 -2.84 26.96 -16.15
N VAL A 489 -2.90 26.66 -14.86
CA VAL A 489 -3.17 25.31 -14.36
C VAL A 489 -4.66 25.15 -14.19
N THR A 490 -5.20 24.04 -14.70
CA THR A 490 -6.63 23.70 -14.61
C THR A 490 -6.80 22.40 -13.85
N VAL A 491 -7.63 22.43 -12.81
CA VAL A 491 -7.99 21.29 -11.97
C VAL A 491 -9.48 21.01 -12.12
N THR A 492 -9.82 19.75 -12.34
CA THR A 492 -11.21 19.29 -12.38
C THR A 492 -11.60 18.76 -11.00
N VAL A 493 -12.66 19.32 -10.41
CA VAL A 493 -13.17 18.95 -9.09
C VAL A 493 -14.57 18.36 -9.26
N PRO A 494 -14.79 17.06 -9.04
CA PRO A 494 -16.12 16.46 -9.00
C PRO A 494 -17.01 17.11 -7.94
N GLU A 495 -18.25 17.45 -8.29
CA GLU A 495 -19.21 17.99 -7.31
C GLU A 495 -19.45 17.00 -6.16
N TYR A 496 -19.29 15.72 -6.41
CA TYR A 496 -19.31 14.65 -5.39
C TYR A 496 -18.38 14.94 -4.20
N PHE A 497 -17.24 15.60 -4.42
CA PHE A 497 -16.31 15.95 -3.31
C PHE A 497 -16.83 17.07 -2.39
N LEU A 498 -17.91 17.73 -2.77
CA LEU A 498 -18.61 18.73 -1.94
C LEU A 498 -19.70 18.10 -1.06
N THR A 499 -19.98 16.82 -1.20
CA THR A 499 -20.96 16.09 -0.38
C THR A 499 -20.39 15.63 0.95
N SER A 500 -21.27 15.24 1.87
CA SER A 500 -20.88 14.50 3.08
C SER A 500 -21.91 13.39 3.36
N TYR A 501 -21.45 12.31 3.99
CA TYR A 501 -22.30 11.16 4.25
C TYR A 501 -23.13 11.33 5.52
N ASP A 502 -24.45 11.21 5.42
CA ASP A 502 -25.41 11.30 6.50
C ASP A 502 -25.78 9.89 7.00
N ALA A 503 -24.96 9.34 7.88
CA ALA A 503 -25.12 7.99 8.40
C ALA A 503 -26.35 7.79 9.29
N LEU A 504 -26.83 8.85 9.98
CA LEU A 504 -27.82 8.71 11.06
C LEU A 504 -29.25 9.05 10.63
N ASN A 505 -29.45 9.69 9.48
CA ASN A 505 -30.80 10.09 9.04
C ASN A 505 -31.15 9.56 7.64
N THR A 506 -30.43 9.97 6.62
CA THR A 506 -30.77 9.60 5.23
C THR A 506 -30.09 8.34 4.73
N GLY A 507 -28.90 8.00 5.25
CA GLY A 507 -28.09 6.88 4.80
C GLY A 507 -27.47 7.10 3.42
N VAL A 508 -27.33 8.37 2.98
CA VAL A 508 -26.79 8.75 1.67
C VAL A 508 -25.81 9.93 1.77
N PHE A 509 -25.12 10.24 0.69
CA PHE A 509 -24.36 11.48 0.60
C PHE A 509 -25.29 12.67 0.36
N VAL A 510 -25.05 13.78 1.06
CA VAL A 510 -25.87 14.99 0.99
C VAL A 510 -25.02 16.21 0.62
N LEU A 511 -25.60 17.11 -0.19
CA LEU A 511 -25.12 18.48 -0.31
C LEU A 511 -25.84 19.33 0.72
N SER A 512 -25.11 19.93 1.66
CA SER A 512 -25.71 20.76 2.71
C SER A 512 -26.17 22.10 2.18
N GLU A 513 -27.24 22.65 2.75
CA GLU A 513 -27.72 24.00 2.42
C GLU A 513 -26.70 25.05 2.87
N GLY A 514 -26.41 26.03 2.00
CA GLY A 514 -25.58 27.19 2.31
C GLY A 514 -24.40 27.35 1.37
N THR A 515 -23.50 28.26 1.78
CA THR A 515 -22.32 28.60 0.99
C THR A 515 -21.22 27.56 1.12
N HIS A 516 -20.86 26.93 0.02
CA HIS A 516 -19.63 26.13 -0.14
C HIS A 516 -18.56 27.03 -0.76
N TYR A 517 -17.31 26.71 -0.49
CA TYR A 517 -16.17 27.44 -1.06
C TYR A 517 -15.22 26.46 -1.76
N LEU A 518 -14.72 26.89 -2.92
CA LEU A 518 -13.52 26.34 -3.54
C LEU A 518 -12.42 27.39 -3.46
N THR A 519 -11.23 27.01 -3.00
CA THR A 519 -10.09 27.92 -2.93
C THR A 519 -8.84 27.24 -3.48
N VAL A 520 -8.00 28.04 -4.16
CA VAL A 520 -6.66 27.63 -4.56
C VAL A 520 -5.67 28.15 -3.54
N ALA A 521 -4.76 27.29 -3.10
CA ALA A 521 -3.79 27.64 -2.08
C ALA A 521 -2.49 26.82 -2.21
N ASP A 522 -1.43 27.26 -1.53
CA ASP A 522 -0.15 26.55 -1.46
C ASP A 522 -0.18 25.35 -0.49
N ASN A 523 -1.11 25.38 0.48
CA ASN A 523 -1.29 24.36 1.50
C ASN A 523 -2.65 24.52 2.20
N SER A 524 -3.02 23.58 3.06
CA SER A 524 -4.29 23.54 3.79
C SER A 524 -4.51 24.77 4.69
N HIS A 525 -3.45 25.27 5.33
CA HIS A 525 -3.55 26.41 6.25
C HIS A 525 -3.82 27.73 5.51
N GLU A 526 -3.16 27.94 4.38
CA GLU A 526 -3.44 29.08 3.51
C GLU A 526 -4.86 29.01 2.96
N ALA A 527 -5.34 27.82 2.60
CA ALA A 527 -6.71 27.62 2.15
C ALA A 527 -7.74 28.09 3.20
N VAL A 528 -7.55 27.75 4.47
CA VAL A 528 -8.40 28.23 5.55
C VAL A 528 -8.31 29.76 5.70
N ASN A 529 -7.10 30.32 5.67
CA ASN A 529 -6.92 31.77 5.77
C ASN A 529 -7.61 32.51 4.60
N ASN A 530 -7.55 32.00 3.37
CA ASN A 530 -8.23 32.57 2.20
C ASN A 530 -9.76 32.61 2.42
N ILE A 531 -10.35 31.55 2.93
CA ILE A 531 -11.78 31.46 3.19
C ILE A 531 -12.17 32.34 4.39
N LEU A 532 -11.38 32.37 5.46
CA LEU A 532 -11.60 33.25 6.62
C LEU A 532 -11.59 34.74 6.20
N ASN A 533 -10.71 35.10 5.25
CA ASN A 533 -10.69 36.46 4.69
C ASN A 533 -12.01 36.81 3.98
N VAL A 534 -12.57 35.88 3.17
CA VAL A 534 -13.91 36.06 2.55
C VAL A 534 -15.01 36.19 3.61
N LYS A 535 -14.88 35.48 4.73
CA LYS A 535 -15.78 35.58 5.90
C LYS A 535 -15.57 36.85 6.72
N GLY A 536 -14.68 37.75 6.26
CA GLY A 536 -14.41 39.07 6.90
C GLY A 536 -13.51 39.00 8.13
N LYS A 537 -12.75 37.89 8.33
CA LYS A 537 -11.76 37.76 9.40
C LYS A 537 -10.40 38.32 8.98
N THR A 538 -9.61 38.69 9.97
CA THR A 538 -8.28 39.33 9.80
C THR A 538 -7.32 38.79 10.85
N THR A 539 -6.06 39.20 10.77
CA THR A 539 -5.06 38.91 11.83
C THR A 539 -5.44 39.49 13.19
N ALA A 540 -6.28 40.53 13.25
CA ALA A 540 -6.81 41.05 14.51
C ALA A 540 -7.84 40.09 15.18
N ASP A 541 -8.44 39.20 14.41
CA ASP A 541 -9.35 38.15 14.89
C ASP A 541 -8.62 36.83 15.24
N GLY A 542 -7.28 36.84 15.17
CA GLY A 542 -6.46 35.67 15.51
C GLY A 542 -5.97 34.84 14.29
N MET A 543 -6.18 35.34 13.06
CA MET A 543 -5.57 34.70 11.89
C MET A 543 -4.04 34.78 11.94
N THR A 544 -3.37 33.73 11.56
CA THR A 544 -1.89 33.64 11.54
C THR A 544 -1.28 34.46 10.39
N ALA A 545 -2.02 34.60 9.29
CA ALA A 545 -1.65 35.42 8.12
C ALA A 545 -2.90 36.01 7.46
N ALA A 546 -2.71 37.07 6.65
CA ALA A 546 -3.78 37.57 5.80
C ALA A 546 -4.07 36.55 4.68
N GLY A 547 -5.34 36.20 4.48
CA GLY A 547 -5.77 35.38 3.36
C GLY A 547 -5.94 36.19 2.06
N ASN A 548 -6.10 35.49 0.96
CA ASN A 548 -6.33 36.04 -0.37
C ASN A 548 -7.74 35.71 -0.88
N ALA A 549 -8.69 36.63 -0.69
CA ALA A 549 -10.08 36.46 -1.14
C ALA A 549 -10.22 36.29 -2.68
N ALA A 550 -9.24 36.77 -3.47
CA ALA A 550 -9.27 36.65 -4.93
C ALA A 550 -9.04 35.20 -5.41
N LEU A 551 -8.57 34.31 -4.53
CA LEU A 551 -8.38 32.89 -4.80
C LEU A 551 -9.51 32.01 -4.24
N VAL A 552 -10.67 32.62 -3.92
CA VAL A 552 -11.83 31.89 -3.38
C VAL A 552 -13.04 32.07 -4.30
N HIS A 553 -13.74 30.99 -4.57
CA HIS A 553 -15.00 30.95 -5.28
C HIS A 553 -16.10 30.40 -4.35
N ALA A 554 -17.19 31.18 -4.20
CA ALA A 554 -18.34 30.79 -3.38
C ALA A 554 -19.43 30.15 -4.24
N ILE A 555 -20.04 29.06 -3.75
CA ILE A 555 -21.10 28.32 -4.41
C ILE A 555 -22.26 28.17 -3.43
N GLU A 556 -23.47 28.57 -3.84
CA GLU A 556 -24.67 28.40 -3.02
C GLU A 556 -25.41 27.13 -3.39
N TYR A 557 -25.70 26.31 -2.39
CA TYR A 557 -26.54 25.12 -2.54
C TYR A 557 -27.79 25.19 -1.66
N THR A 558 -28.86 24.60 -2.13
CA THR A 558 -29.96 24.13 -1.31
C THR A 558 -29.69 22.72 -0.86
N PHE A 559 -30.26 22.28 0.26
CA PHE A 559 -30.09 20.91 0.72
C PHE A 559 -30.55 19.90 -0.35
N ASP A 560 -29.69 18.93 -0.66
CA ASP A 560 -29.95 17.86 -1.63
C ASP A 560 -29.46 16.52 -1.08
N ALA A 561 -30.41 15.61 -0.87
CA ALA A 561 -30.17 14.22 -0.49
C ALA A 561 -30.60 13.25 -1.60
N GLU A 562 -31.02 13.74 -2.77
CA GLU A 562 -31.50 12.91 -3.88
C GLU A 562 -30.41 12.62 -4.92
N THR A 563 -29.66 13.65 -5.34
CA THR A 563 -28.65 13.52 -6.41
C THR A 563 -27.60 12.46 -6.06
N TYR A 564 -27.08 12.49 -4.84
CA TYR A 564 -26.05 11.56 -4.35
C TYR A 564 -26.60 10.44 -3.46
N SER A 565 -27.89 10.12 -3.58
CA SER A 565 -28.48 8.87 -3.10
C SER A 565 -28.09 7.69 -3.99
N LYS A 566 -27.38 7.98 -5.08
CA LYS A 566 -26.82 7.01 -6.02
C LYS A 566 -25.30 7.01 -5.92
N ALA A 567 -24.71 5.83 -5.96
CA ALA A 567 -23.28 5.64 -5.91
C ALA A 567 -22.57 6.34 -7.08
N TYR A 568 -21.49 7.02 -6.77
CA TYR A 568 -20.70 7.81 -7.71
C TYR A 568 -20.18 6.96 -8.89
N GLY A 569 -19.78 5.70 -8.64
CA GLY A 569 -19.26 4.80 -9.66
C GLY A 569 -20.32 4.16 -10.55
N THR A 570 -21.34 3.57 -9.96
CA THR A 570 -22.28 2.66 -10.64
C THR A 570 -23.67 3.28 -10.86
N GLY A 571 -24.03 4.28 -10.05
CA GLY A 571 -25.39 4.78 -10.02
C GLY A 571 -26.39 3.88 -9.28
N GLU A 572 -25.94 2.81 -8.63
CA GLU A 572 -26.73 1.99 -7.72
C GLU A 572 -27.13 2.80 -6.48
N ALA A 573 -28.14 2.35 -5.73
CA ALA A 573 -28.59 3.04 -4.55
C ALA A 573 -27.53 2.98 -3.43
N VAL A 574 -27.16 4.13 -2.88
CA VAL A 574 -26.34 4.20 -1.64
C VAL A 574 -27.23 3.90 -0.46
N THR A 575 -26.77 3.06 0.44
CA THR A 575 -27.49 2.70 1.67
C THR A 575 -26.54 2.62 2.85
N SER A 576 -27.03 2.88 4.06
CA SER A 576 -26.26 2.60 5.26
C SER A 576 -26.08 1.09 5.41
N MET A 577 -24.82 0.63 5.44
CA MET A 577 -24.51 -0.80 5.43
C MET A 577 -23.39 -1.18 6.40
N PHE A 578 -22.77 -0.20 7.07
CA PHE A 578 -21.63 -0.46 7.93
C PHE A 578 -21.95 -0.30 9.42
N ASP A 579 -23.19 -0.60 9.82
CA ASP A 579 -23.63 -0.55 11.22
C ASP A 579 -22.76 -1.45 12.13
N GLU A 580 -22.33 -2.59 11.62
CA GLU A 580 -21.49 -3.55 12.35
C GLU A 580 -20.03 -3.08 12.52
N ALA A 581 -19.62 -2.02 11.82
CA ALA A 581 -18.31 -1.39 11.99
C ALA A 581 -18.31 -0.26 13.02
N ASP A 582 -19.47 0.30 13.38
CA ASP A 582 -19.63 1.38 14.35
C ASP A 582 -20.17 0.86 15.68
N VAL A 583 -19.38 0.99 16.76
CA VAL A 583 -19.81 0.57 18.12
C VAL A 583 -21.19 1.11 18.48
N ASN A 584 -21.51 2.35 18.11
CA ASN A 584 -22.79 2.97 18.50
C ASN A 584 -24.00 2.41 17.75
N ARG A 585 -23.77 1.84 16.57
CA ARG A 585 -24.82 1.26 15.69
C ARG A 585 -24.84 -0.26 15.75
N TYR A 586 -23.72 -0.87 16.14
CA TYR A 586 -23.58 -2.32 16.25
C TYR A 586 -24.65 -2.93 17.19
N THR A 587 -25.43 -3.85 16.66
CA THR A 587 -26.57 -4.45 17.37
C THR A 587 -26.14 -5.23 18.61
N GLY A 588 -24.97 -5.84 18.59
CA GLY A 588 -24.37 -6.60 19.69
C GLY A 588 -23.57 -5.80 20.70
N ARG A 589 -23.60 -4.46 20.67
CA ARG A 589 -22.73 -3.60 21.49
C ARG A 589 -22.89 -3.75 23.00
N GLY A 590 -24.04 -4.17 23.51
CA GLY A 590 -24.38 -4.14 24.93
C GLY A 590 -24.32 -2.71 25.47
N ASP A 591 -23.55 -2.48 26.55
CA ASP A 591 -23.36 -1.16 27.18
C ASP A 591 -22.18 -0.36 26.56
N ASN A 592 -21.52 -0.88 25.53
CA ASN A 592 -20.42 -0.18 24.86
C ASN A 592 -20.93 1.07 24.11
N SER A 593 -20.12 2.14 24.15
CA SER A 593 -20.39 3.37 23.40
C SER A 593 -19.11 4.13 23.13
N VAL A 594 -19.10 4.90 22.06
CA VAL A 594 -18.01 5.77 21.65
C VAL A 594 -18.53 7.20 21.52
N VAL A 595 -17.81 8.17 22.09
CA VAL A 595 -18.03 9.59 21.80
C VAL A 595 -17.01 9.98 20.73
N TYR A 596 -17.47 10.07 19.49
CA TYR A 596 -16.65 10.52 18.39
C TYR A 596 -16.32 12.01 18.50
N TYR A 597 -15.19 12.46 17.96
CA TYR A 597 -14.83 13.88 17.95
C TYR A 597 -15.83 14.70 17.15
N SER A 598 -16.18 15.86 17.70
CA SER A 598 -17.14 16.76 17.08
C SER A 598 -16.73 18.22 17.23
N ARG A 599 -16.74 18.97 16.11
CA ARG A 599 -16.46 20.41 16.13
C ARG A 599 -17.56 21.22 16.87
N SER A 600 -18.73 20.65 17.08
CA SER A 600 -19.74 21.28 17.93
C SER A 600 -19.39 21.25 19.42
N ASN A 601 -18.47 20.38 19.85
CA ASN A 601 -18.09 20.20 21.25
C ASN A 601 -16.67 19.62 21.40
N TRP A 602 -15.64 20.33 20.98
CA TRP A 602 -14.27 19.86 21.09
C TRP A 602 -13.86 19.46 22.51
N GLU A 603 -14.16 20.31 23.52
CA GLU A 603 -13.78 20.04 24.90
C GLU A 603 -14.45 18.79 25.50
N GLY A 604 -15.66 18.46 25.06
CA GLY A 604 -16.39 17.30 25.53
C GLY A 604 -16.08 16.01 24.78
N THR A 605 -15.48 16.08 23.59
CA THR A 605 -15.27 14.92 22.73
C THR A 605 -13.79 14.55 22.58
N VAL A 606 -12.87 15.51 22.51
CA VAL A 606 -11.41 15.29 22.49
C VAL A 606 -10.90 15.16 23.91
N THR A 607 -10.99 13.97 24.47
CA THR A 607 -10.59 13.69 25.85
C THR A 607 -9.34 12.83 25.91
N PRO A 608 -8.45 13.00 26.91
CA PRO A 608 -7.27 12.15 27.06
C PRO A 608 -7.63 10.69 27.34
N GLY A 609 -6.82 9.79 26.79
CA GLY A 609 -6.91 8.36 27.00
C GLY A 609 -7.76 7.65 25.94
N TYR A 610 -7.65 6.32 25.88
CA TYR A 610 -8.33 5.51 24.89
C TYR A 610 -9.77 5.14 25.29
N VAL A 611 -10.60 4.86 24.29
CA VAL A 611 -11.97 4.36 24.48
C VAL A 611 -11.92 2.95 25.07
N LYS A 612 -12.64 2.70 26.14
CA LYS A 612 -12.70 1.39 26.80
C LYS A 612 -13.95 0.64 26.37
N LEU A 613 -13.74 -0.52 25.74
CA LEU A 613 -14.80 -1.45 25.35
C LEU A 613 -14.77 -2.71 26.19
N THR A 614 -15.92 -3.34 26.39
CA THR A 614 -16.11 -4.57 27.17
C THR A 614 -16.56 -5.70 26.26
N MET A 615 -15.90 -6.85 26.33
CA MET A 615 -16.35 -8.08 25.66
C MET A 615 -17.69 -8.52 26.26
N ASN A 616 -18.63 -8.88 25.42
CA ASN A 616 -19.89 -9.48 25.79
C ASN A 616 -20.15 -10.74 24.95
N ASP A 617 -21.27 -11.44 25.21
CA ASP A 617 -21.58 -12.72 24.55
C ASP A 617 -21.72 -12.56 23.02
N GLN A 618 -22.28 -11.43 22.55
CA GLN A 618 -22.48 -11.18 21.13
C GLN A 618 -21.17 -10.87 20.43
N ILE A 619 -20.35 -9.94 20.95
CA ILE A 619 -19.03 -9.65 20.37
C ILE A 619 -18.20 -10.94 20.33
N ALA A 620 -18.22 -11.74 21.42
CA ALA A 620 -17.47 -12.99 21.48
C ALA A 620 -17.95 -14.03 20.44
N ALA A 621 -19.23 -14.04 20.09
CA ALA A 621 -19.76 -14.88 19.02
C ALA A 621 -19.34 -14.35 17.64
N ASP A 622 -19.50 -13.05 17.38
CA ASP A 622 -19.32 -12.46 16.05
C ASP A 622 -17.83 -12.38 15.62
N VAL A 623 -16.89 -12.36 16.57
CA VAL A 623 -15.46 -12.45 16.22
C VAL A 623 -15.04 -13.85 15.77
N MET A 624 -15.88 -14.89 16.01
CA MET A 624 -15.64 -16.29 15.64
C MET A 624 -16.74 -16.78 14.72
N LEU A 625 -16.49 -16.81 13.42
CA LEU A 625 -17.40 -17.44 12.45
C LEU A 625 -17.27 -18.97 12.49
N ASP A 626 -18.38 -19.69 12.40
CA ASP A 626 -18.43 -21.15 12.42
C ASP A 626 -19.34 -21.77 11.34
N ASP A 627 -19.46 -23.11 11.32
CA ASP A 627 -20.30 -23.83 10.36
C ASP A 627 -21.80 -23.47 10.49
N ALA A 628 -22.24 -22.95 11.64
CA ALA A 628 -23.63 -22.53 11.81
C ALA A 628 -23.91 -21.23 11.04
N ASP A 629 -22.93 -20.35 10.91
CA ASP A 629 -23.05 -19.12 10.12
C ASP A 629 -23.20 -19.45 8.63
N VAL A 630 -22.44 -20.44 8.12
CA VAL A 630 -22.61 -20.95 6.75
C VAL A 630 -24.01 -21.54 6.53
N ALA A 631 -24.53 -22.25 7.53
CA ALA A 631 -25.87 -22.81 7.46
C ALA A 631 -26.98 -21.76 7.55
N ALA A 632 -26.70 -20.62 8.19
CA ALA A 632 -27.64 -19.50 8.33
C ALA A 632 -27.71 -18.64 7.06
N GLU A 633 -26.70 -18.70 6.18
CA GLU A 633 -26.66 -17.93 4.94
C GLU A 633 -27.75 -18.41 3.97
N VAL A 634 -28.74 -17.59 3.76
CA VAL A 634 -29.92 -17.93 2.94
C VAL A 634 -29.66 -17.68 1.45
N GLY A 635 -28.84 -16.70 1.13
CA GLY A 635 -28.62 -16.23 -0.25
C GLY A 635 -29.88 -15.64 -0.90
N THR A 636 -29.78 -15.26 -2.15
CA THR A 636 -30.89 -14.80 -2.98
C THR A 636 -31.76 -15.98 -3.45
N GLU A 637 -32.99 -15.73 -3.93
CA GLU A 637 -33.88 -16.77 -4.48
C GLU A 637 -33.22 -17.57 -5.63
N ALA A 638 -32.42 -16.89 -6.46
CA ALA A 638 -31.66 -17.51 -7.55
C ALA A 638 -30.56 -18.44 -7.00
N GLU A 639 -29.84 -18.02 -5.98
CA GLU A 639 -28.75 -18.79 -5.36
C GLU A 639 -29.23 -20.03 -4.61
N GLN A 640 -30.52 -20.12 -4.26
CA GLN A 640 -31.10 -21.32 -3.65
C GLN A 640 -31.27 -22.49 -4.65
N THR A 641 -31.01 -22.23 -5.93
CA THR A 641 -31.05 -23.28 -6.98
C THR A 641 -29.64 -23.70 -7.35
N MET A 642 -29.37 -25.00 -7.36
CA MET A 642 -28.09 -25.56 -7.79
C MET A 642 -27.79 -25.13 -9.23
N PRO A 643 -26.66 -24.51 -9.53
CA PRO A 643 -26.32 -24.12 -10.91
C PRO A 643 -25.92 -25.33 -11.74
N THR A 644 -25.98 -25.20 -13.05
CA THR A 644 -25.48 -26.21 -13.97
C THR A 644 -23.96 -26.30 -13.88
N LEU A 645 -23.44 -27.54 -13.79
CA LEU A 645 -21.99 -27.80 -13.72
C LEU A 645 -21.61 -28.96 -14.67
N GLY A 646 -20.36 -28.93 -15.17
CA GLY A 646 -19.75 -30.02 -15.95
C GLY A 646 -20.37 -30.25 -17.33
N LYS A 647 -21.07 -29.27 -17.89
CA LYS A 647 -21.68 -29.34 -19.23
C LYS A 647 -20.63 -29.00 -20.30
N THR A 648 -20.17 -29.99 -21.01
CA THR A 648 -19.18 -29.83 -22.07
C THR A 648 -19.76 -29.04 -23.25
N ASN A 649 -19.27 -27.83 -23.51
CA ASN A 649 -19.58 -27.01 -24.68
C ASN A 649 -18.35 -26.70 -25.54
N GLY A 650 -17.12 -26.91 -25.01
CA GLY A 650 -15.89 -26.77 -25.77
C GLY A 650 -15.39 -25.32 -25.93
N THR A 651 -15.99 -24.36 -25.23
CA THR A 651 -15.59 -22.95 -25.30
C THR A 651 -14.35 -22.75 -24.43
N GLN A 652 -13.28 -22.23 -25.02
CA GLN A 652 -12.06 -21.86 -24.28
C GLN A 652 -12.19 -20.43 -23.73
N LEU A 653 -11.47 -20.10 -22.65
CA LEU A 653 -11.51 -18.78 -22.01
C LEU A 653 -11.24 -17.65 -23.00
N ILE A 654 -10.28 -17.84 -23.91
CA ILE A 654 -9.93 -16.83 -24.93
C ILE A 654 -11.10 -16.41 -25.82
N HIS A 655 -12.11 -17.27 -26.00
CA HIS A 655 -13.29 -16.95 -26.80
C HIS A 655 -14.26 -15.99 -26.09
N MET A 656 -14.01 -15.72 -24.81
CA MET A 656 -14.82 -14.80 -24.00
C MET A 656 -14.27 -13.36 -24.02
N MET A 657 -13.17 -13.09 -24.72
CA MET A 657 -12.44 -11.79 -24.70
C MET A 657 -13.33 -10.58 -25.04
N ASP A 658 -14.27 -10.74 -25.96
CA ASP A 658 -15.11 -9.65 -26.47
C ASP A 658 -16.43 -9.48 -25.70
N TYR A 659 -16.65 -10.29 -24.63
CA TYR A 659 -17.88 -10.24 -23.85
C TYR A 659 -17.68 -9.46 -22.54
N ALA A 660 -18.56 -8.47 -22.30
CA ALA A 660 -18.60 -7.75 -21.02
C ALA A 660 -18.85 -8.72 -19.83
N TYR A 661 -18.49 -8.28 -18.64
CA TYR A 661 -18.59 -9.13 -17.43
C TYR A 661 -20.01 -9.65 -17.18
N ASP A 662 -21.04 -8.85 -17.43
CA ASP A 662 -22.45 -9.15 -17.23
C ASP A 662 -23.12 -9.84 -18.43
N ALA A 663 -22.39 -10.08 -19.52
CA ALA A 663 -22.94 -10.73 -20.72
C ALA A 663 -23.43 -12.17 -20.42
N PRO A 664 -24.63 -12.58 -20.92
CA PRO A 664 -25.22 -13.88 -20.63
C PRO A 664 -24.41 -15.08 -21.18
N GLU A 665 -23.49 -14.83 -22.10
CA GLU A 665 -22.55 -15.83 -22.62
C GLU A 665 -21.66 -16.40 -21.52
N TRP A 666 -21.33 -15.62 -20.49
CA TRP A 666 -20.60 -16.09 -19.32
C TRP A 666 -21.32 -17.18 -18.56
N ASP A 667 -22.65 -17.14 -18.44
CA ASP A 667 -23.39 -18.22 -17.78
C ASP A 667 -23.22 -19.53 -18.53
N THR A 668 -23.36 -19.49 -19.86
CA THR A 668 -23.15 -20.68 -20.72
C THR A 668 -21.69 -21.18 -20.63
N PHE A 669 -20.72 -20.27 -20.56
CA PHE A 669 -19.31 -20.60 -20.40
C PHE A 669 -19.05 -21.26 -19.04
N MET A 670 -19.55 -20.70 -17.95
CA MET A 670 -19.38 -21.22 -16.59
C MET A 670 -20.05 -22.58 -16.36
N ASP A 671 -21.10 -22.93 -17.11
CA ASP A 671 -21.80 -24.24 -17.04
C ASP A 671 -20.87 -25.45 -17.30
N GLN A 672 -19.75 -25.24 -17.99
CA GLN A 672 -18.81 -26.34 -18.28
C GLN A 672 -17.89 -26.69 -17.12
N LEU A 673 -17.68 -25.78 -16.18
CA LEU A 673 -16.82 -26.01 -15.03
C LEU A 673 -17.45 -27.00 -14.06
N THR A 674 -16.64 -27.94 -13.57
CA THR A 674 -17.01 -28.84 -12.50
C THR A 674 -16.88 -28.17 -11.14
N PHE A 675 -17.55 -28.71 -10.12
CA PHE A 675 -17.37 -28.25 -8.75
C PHE A 675 -15.90 -28.25 -8.32
N ALA A 676 -15.14 -29.29 -8.69
CA ALA A 676 -13.73 -29.39 -8.34
C ALA A 676 -12.87 -28.28 -9.00
N GLU A 677 -13.22 -27.85 -10.22
CA GLU A 677 -12.53 -26.77 -10.91
C GLU A 677 -12.87 -25.40 -10.31
N LEU A 678 -14.14 -25.16 -9.95
CA LEU A 678 -14.56 -23.96 -9.23
C LEU A 678 -13.84 -23.87 -7.88
N ALA A 679 -13.91 -24.93 -7.09
CA ALA A 679 -13.23 -25.01 -5.80
C ALA A 679 -11.71 -24.85 -5.93
N LYS A 680 -11.10 -25.36 -7.01
CA LYS A 680 -9.67 -25.20 -7.27
C LYS A 680 -9.29 -23.74 -7.55
N ILE A 681 -10.09 -23.00 -8.31
CA ILE A 681 -9.86 -21.58 -8.59
C ILE A 681 -9.84 -20.79 -7.28
N CYS A 682 -10.77 -21.09 -6.36
CA CYS A 682 -10.94 -20.38 -5.09
C CYS A 682 -10.13 -20.98 -3.92
N ALA A 683 -9.34 -22.03 -4.12
CA ALA A 683 -8.68 -22.72 -3.02
C ALA A 683 -7.44 -22.02 -2.48
N ASN A 684 -6.70 -21.37 -3.37
CA ASN A 684 -5.45 -20.69 -3.03
C ASN A 684 -5.00 -19.75 -4.15
N GLY A 685 -4.51 -18.59 -3.79
CA GLY A 685 -3.97 -17.58 -4.70
C GLY A 685 -2.60 -17.07 -4.30
N LEU A 686 -1.80 -17.82 -3.52
CA LEU A 686 -0.48 -17.35 -3.08
C LEU A 686 0.39 -16.94 -4.28
N ARG A 687 0.37 -15.64 -4.59
CA ARG A 687 1.07 -15.00 -5.70
C ARG A 687 0.85 -15.71 -7.05
N MET A 688 -0.37 -16.19 -7.28
CA MET A 688 -0.74 -16.87 -8.53
C MET A 688 -2.26 -17.08 -8.65
N THR A 689 -2.72 -17.40 -9.88
CA THR A 689 -4.01 -18.03 -10.09
C THR A 689 -3.80 -19.40 -10.77
N TYR A 690 -4.53 -20.45 -10.36
CA TYR A 690 -4.33 -21.79 -10.89
C TYR A 690 -4.77 -21.92 -12.34
N ASN A 691 -4.11 -22.82 -13.07
CA ASN A 691 -4.53 -23.24 -14.41
C ASN A 691 -5.77 -24.13 -14.35
N ILE A 692 -6.66 -23.97 -15.35
CA ILE A 692 -7.81 -24.82 -15.61
C ILE A 692 -7.76 -25.26 -17.09
N ALA A 693 -7.18 -26.42 -17.32
CA ALA A 693 -6.90 -26.90 -18.68
C ALA A 693 -8.15 -27.14 -19.52
N SER A 694 -9.29 -27.56 -18.91
CA SER A 694 -10.56 -27.83 -19.59
C SER A 694 -11.09 -26.61 -20.36
N ILE A 695 -10.83 -25.42 -19.88
CA ILE A 695 -11.25 -24.14 -20.47
C ILE A 695 -10.07 -23.30 -21.01
N GLY A 696 -8.87 -23.85 -21.05
CA GLY A 696 -7.69 -23.14 -21.56
C GLY A 696 -7.22 -21.97 -20.73
N LYS A 697 -7.55 -21.90 -19.42
CA LYS A 697 -7.00 -20.90 -18.49
C LYS A 697 -5.57 -21.24 -18.12
N PRO A 698 -4.59 -20.35 -18.36
CA PRO A 698 -3.22 -20.55 -17.91
C PRO A 698 -3.09 -20.34 -16.40
N GLN A 699 -1.96 -20.77 -15.83
CA GLN A 699 -1.51 -20.28 -14.52
C GLN A 699 -0.93 -18.88 -14.69
N THR A 700 -1.28 -17.96 -13.81
CA THR A 700 -0.57 -16.68 -13.66
C THR A 700 0.45 -16.74 -12.53
N VAL A 701 1.36 -15.79 -12.52
CA VAL A 701 2.30 -15.57 -11.42
C VAL A 701 2.25 -14.09 -11.07
N ASP A 702 2.13 -13.79 -9.78
CA ASP A 702 2.00 -12.44 -9.24
C ASP A 702 3.15 -12.16 -8.26
N HIS A 703 3.41 -10.90 -7.91
CA HIS A 703 4.49 -10.54 -7.00
C HIS A 703 4.17 -9.33 -6.14
N ASN A 704 4.93 -9.16 -5.03
CA ASN A 704 4.85 -7.96 -4.19
C ASN A 704 5.45 -6.74 -4.89
N GLY A 705 4.90 -5.56 -4.59
CA GLY A 705 5.46 -4.34 -5.12
C GLY A 705 4.74 -3.04 -4.79
N PRO A 706 4.59 -2.65 -3.50
CA PRO A 706 3.95 -1.36 -3.17
C PRO A 706 4.78 -0.14 -3.62
N SER A 707 6.12 -0.24 -3.63
CA SER A 707 7.02 0.82 -4.13
C SER A 707 7.84 0.30 -5.31
N GLY A 708 7.19 -0.45 -6.23
CA GLY A 708 7.83 -1.16 -7.34
C GLY A 708 8.04 -2.64 -7.06
N VAL A 709 8.33 -3.41 -8.11
CA VAL A 709 8.46 -4.87 -8.02
C VAL A 709 9.67 -5.24 -7.16
N THR A 710 9.41 -5.65 -5.92
CA THR A 710 10.48 -6.05 -4.99
C THR A 710 10.90 -7.49 -5.27
N GLN A 711 12.19 -7.81 -5.23
CA GLN A 711 12.71 -9.17 -5.41
C GLN A 711 12.31 -9.85 -6.73
N ALA A 712 12.22 -9.13 -7.82
CA ALA A 712 11.87 -9.65 -9.14
C ALA A 712 13.00 -10.48 -9.75
N TYR A 713 13.12 -11.74 -9.37
CA TYR A 713 14.22 -12.61 -9.85
C TYR A 713 13.77 -13.71 -10.79
N SER A 714 12.50 -13.93 -10.94
CA SER A 714 11.99 -15.05 -11.71
C SER A 714 11.33 -14.57 -12.97
N ILE A 715 11.94 -14.87 -14.09
CA ILE A 715 11.29 -14.75 -15.37
C ILE A 715 10.43 -15.99 -15.55
N GLY A 716 9.11 -15.82 -15.53
CA GLY A 716 8.15 -16.88 -15.85
C GLY A 716 8.29 -17.33 -17.31
N ASP A 717 7.63 -18.42 -17.68
CA ASP A 717 7.66 -18.92 -19.06
C ASP A 717 7.12 -17.91 -20.07
N ASN A 718 6.27 -16.99 -19.62
CA ASN A 718 5.66 -15.95 -20.42
C ASN A 718 6.32 -14.56 -20.22
N GLY A 719 7.50 -14.50 -19.57
CA GLY A 719 8.23 -13.25 -19.39
C GLY A 719 8.72 -12.66 -20.71
N TYR A 720 8.67 -11.35 -20.85
CA TYR A 720 9.05 -10.65 -22.08
C TYR A 720 10.51 -10.87 -22.43
N ALA A 721 11.41 -10.89 -21.43
CA ALA A 721 12.84 -11.17 -21.63
C ALA A 721 13.08 -12.54 -22.27
N LYS A 722 12.38 -13.60 -21.80
CA LYS A 722 12.48 -14.95 -22.33
C LYS A 722 11.97 -15.03 -23.76
N VAL A 723 10.82 -14.41 -24.03
CA VAL A 723 10.20 -14.40 -25.37
C VAL A 723 11.07 -13.66 -26.38
N ASN A 724 11.79 -12.61 -25.95
CA ASN A 724 12.69 -11.85 -26.78
C ASN A 724 14.12 -12.45 -26.87
N ASN A 725 14.34 -13.64 -26.26
CA ASN A 725 15.65 -14.28 -26.16
C ASN A 725 16.73 -13.39 -25.48
N ASP A 726 16.31 -12.58 -24.48
CA ASP A 726 17.22 -11.76 -23.71
C ASP A 726 18.14 -12.66 -22.85
N PRO A 727 19.47 -12.51 -22.93
CA PRO A 727 20.41 -13.30 -22.14
C PRO A 727 20.35 -12.99 -20.64
N ASN A 728 19.83 -11.82 -20.24
CA ASN A 728 19.67 -11.40 -18.85
C ASN A 728 18.32 -11.88 -18.31
N MET A 729 18.14 -13.16 -18.17
CA MET A 729 16.88 -13.77 -17.70
C MET A 729 16.56 -13.51 -16.22
N ASN A 730 17.49 -12.95 -15.44
CA ASN A 730 17.25 -12.51 -14.07
C ASN A 730 17.28 -11.00 -14.04
N MET A 731 16.18 -10.37 -13.67
CA MET A 731 16.14 -8.94 -13.47
C MET A 731 15.80 -8.60 -12.02
N LYS A 732 16.29 -7.47 -11.58
CA LYS A 732 15.91 -6.80 -10.34
C LYS A 732 14.94 -5.69 -10.72
N GLY A 733 13.77 -5.67 -10.13
CA GLY A 733 12.78 -4.61 -10.37
C GLY A 733 13.29 -3.25 -9.91
N THR A 734 12.73 -2.20 -10.46
CA THR A 734 12.98 -0.83 -10.04
C THR A 734 12.34 -0.59 -8.67
N CYS A 735 13.10 -0.04 -7.74
CA CYS A 735 12.60 0.34 -6.43
C CYS A 735 12.51 1.86 -6.32
N PHE A 736 11.28 2.35 -6.26
CA PHE A 736 10.97 3.77 -6.16
C PHE A 736 11.17 4.31 -4.74
N PRO A 737 11.21 5.63 -4.55
CA PRO A 737 11.08 6.27 -3.24
C PRO A 737 9.78 5.82 -2.54
N CYS A 738 9.67 6.09 -1.23
CA CYS A 738 8.42 5.80 -0.52
C CYS A 738 7.22 6.52 -1.18
N ASN A 739 6.04 5.91 -1.06
CA ASN A 739 4.83 6.41 -1.71
C ASN A 739 4.44 7.81 -1.24
N GLY A 740 4.83 8.23 -0.02
CA GLY A 740 4.70 9.61 0.42
C GLY A 740 5.50 10.61 -0.42
N ILE A 741 6.69 10.24 -0.93
CA ILE A 741 7.47 11.07 -1.88
C ILE A 741 6.79 11.09 -3.25
N VAL A 742 6.25 9.97 -3.72
CA VAL A 742 5.47 9.91 -4.95
C VAL A 742 4.27 10.86 -4.87
N ALA A 743 3.52 10.82 -3.76
CA ALA A 743 2.40 11.71 -3.50
C ALA A 743 2.81 13.20 -3.40
N ALA A 744 3.96 13.47 -2.78
CA ALA A 744 4.50 14.83 -2.64
C ALA A 744 4.81 15.50 -3.98
N THR A 745 4.97 14.74 -5.06
CA THR A 745 5.16 15.31 -6.41
C THR A 745 3.93 16.08 -6.87
N MET A 746 2.72 15.65 -6.50
CA MET A 746 1.43 16.16 -7.02
C MET A 746 1.46 16.33 -8.55
N ASN A 747 2.02 15.33 -9.25
CA ASN A 747 2.25 15.35 -10.69
C ASN A 747 1.76 14.05 -11.34
N ASP A 748 0.53 14.07 -11.84
CA ASP A 748 -0.14 12.90 -12.41
C ASP A 748 0.64 12.28 -13.57
N GLU A 749 1.25 13.10 -14.46
CA GLU A 749 2.04 12.60 -15.59
C GLU A 749 3.26 11.80 -15.10
N LEU A 750 3.92 12.28 -14.04
CA LEU A 750 5.07 11.61 -13.47
C LEU A 750 4.68 10.31 -12.77
N VAL A 751 3.58 10.33 -11.99
CA VAL A 751 3.06 9.15 -11.29
C VAL A 751 2.58 8.09 -12.28
N TYR A 752 1.92 8.49 -13.38
CA TYR A 752 1.53 7.56 -14.45
C TYR A 752 2.75 6.84 -15.05
N ARG A 753 3.86 7.56 -15.28
CA ARG A 753 5.13 6.97 -15.74
C ARG A 753 5.73 6.01 -14.72
N VAL A 754 5.56 6.26 -13.40
CA VAL A 754 5.91 5.31 -12.34
C VAL A 754 5.13 4.01 -12.53
N GLY A 755 3.80 4.11 -12.68
CA GLY A 755 2.94 2.97 -12.94
C GLY A 755 3.33 2.19 -14.20
N GLN A 756 3.57 2.88 -15.32
CA GLN A 756 4.03 2.25 -16.56
C GLN A 756 5.33 1.45 -16.36
N LEU A 757 6.30 2.01 -15.62
CA LEU A 757 7.57 1.33 -15.40
C LEU A 757 7.44 0.12 -14.46
N ILE A 758 6.59 0.20 -13.45
CA ILE A 758 6.26 -0.95 -12.57
C ILE A 758 5.59 -2.06 -13.41
N GLY A 759 4.68 -1.68 -14.31
CA GLY A 759 4.06 -2.60 -15.26
C GLY A 759 5.10 -3.25 -16.20
N GLU A 760 6.06 -2.49 -16.72
CA GLU A 760 7.17 -2.99 -17.53
C GLU A 760 8.05 -3.98 -16.75
N ASP A 761 8.47 -3.63 -15.53
CA ASP A 761 9.24 -4.53 -14.67
C ASP A 761 8.49 -5.85 -14.44
N SER A 762 7.18 -5.78 -14.17
CA SER A 762 6.33 -6.96 -14.01
C SER A 762 6.24 -7.78 -15.30
N MET A 763 6.08 -7.13 -16.45
CA MET A 763 6.03 -7.75 -17.76
C MET A 763 7.35 -8.48 -18.08
N TRP A 764 8.49 -7.84 -17.87
CA TRP A 764 9.81 -8.43 -18.11
C TRP A 764 10.10 -9.60 -17.15
N ALA A 765 9.63 -9.52 -15.91
CA ALA A 765 9.72 -10.60 -14.92
C ALA A 765 8.72 -11.75 -15.16
N GLY A 766 7.70 -11.57 -16.02
CA GLY A 766 6.69 -12.59 -16.32
C GLY A 766 5.53 -12.62 -15.34
N TYR A 767 5.31 -11.54 -14.58
CA TYR A 767 4.21 -11.41 -13.63
C TYR A 767 2.97 -10.83 -14.32
N ALA A 768 1.80 -11.36 -13.97
CA ALA A 768 0.50 -10.91 -14.47
C ALA A 768 -0.26 -10.06 -13.44
N GLY A 769 0.10 -10.14 -12.15
CA GLY A 769 -0.48 -9.37 -11.08
C GLY A 769 0.58 -8.81 -10.12
N LEU A 770 0.26 -7.68 -9.49
CA LEU A 770 1.11 -6.98 -8.54
C LEU A 770 0.39 -6.81 -7.20
N TYR A 771 0.92 -7.35 -6.09
CA TYR A 771 0.47 -7.09 -4.72
C TYR A 771 0.96 -5.69 -4.28
N GLY A 772 0.24 -4.70 -4.63
CA GLY A 772 0.40 -3.27 -4.55
C GLY A 772 -0.68 -2.66 -5.44
N THR A 773 -0.97 -1.39 -5.39
CA THR A 773 -0.39 -0.34 -4.57
C THR A 773 -0.91 -0.33 -3.13
N GLY A 774 -0.28 0.42 -2.21
CA GLY A 774 -0.71 0.53 -0.82
C GLY A 774 -1.61 1.75 -0.61
N LEU A 775 -2.86 1.57 -0.14
CA LEU A 775 -3.88 2.62 -0.04
C LEU A 775 -4.36 2.90 1.39
N ASN A 776 -3.77 2.27 2.39
CA ASN A 776 -4.08 2.62 3.76
C ASN A 776 -3.66 4.05 4.08
N ILE A 777 -4.28 4.63 5.07
CA ILE A 777 -4.12 6.05 5.40
C ILE A 777 -3.00 6.23 6.44
N HIS A 778 -2.21 7.30 6.31
CA HIS A 778 -1.25 7.74 7.33
C HIS A 778 -2.00 8.26 8.57
N ARG A 779 -2.79 7.36 9.20
CA ARG A 779 -3.60 7.70 10.38
C ARG A 779 -2.72 8.17 11.53
N SER A 780 -1.56 7.58 11.69
CA SER A 780 -0.58 7.95 12.71
C SER A 780 0.84 7.94 12.11
N PRO A 781 1.69 8.92 12.44
CA PRO A 781 3.11 8.85 12.10
C PRO A 781 3.81 7.58 12.61
N TYR A 782 3.29 6.96 13.67
CA TYR A 782 3.88 5.76 14.27
C TYR A 782 3.52 4.45 13.58
N ALA A 783 2.66 4.46 12.56
CA ALA A 783 2.34 3.25 11.80
C ALA A 783 3.58 2.72 11.07
N GLY A 784 3.83 1.41 11.14
CA GLY A 784 5.03 0.79 10.60
C GLY A 784 5.16 0.88 9.09
N ARG A 785 4.03 0.82 8.37
CA ARG A 785 3.98 0.75 6.91
C ARG A 785 3.70 2.09 6.20
N VAL A 786 3.90 3.23 6.86
CA VAL A 786 3.77 4.57 6.24
C VAL A 786 4.58 4.66 4.93
N PHE A 787 5.73 3.99 4.83
CA PHE A 787 6.60 4.05 3.64
C PHE A 787 5.94 3.52 2.35
N GLU A 788 4.92 2.67 2.44
CA GLU A 788 4.22 2.08 1.29
C GLU A 788 2.81 2.65 1.05
N TYR A 789 2.40 3.66 1.83
CA TYR A 789 1.14 4.40 1.68
C TYR A 789 1.42 5.84 1.25
N TYR A 790 0.39 6.55 0.75
CA TYR A 790 0.61 7.85 0.11
C TYR A 790 0.45 9.04 1.05
N SER A 791 -0.60 9.07 1.89
CA SER A 791 -1.01 10.28 2.60
C SER A 791 -1.95 10.02 3.79
N GLU A 792 -2.09 11.03 4.66
CA GLU A 792 -3.17 11.12 5.65
C GLU A 792 -4.54 11.44 5.03
N ASP A 793 -4.59 11.83 3.73
CA ASP A 793 -5.81 12.21 3.02
C ASP A 793 -6.26 11.14 2.02
N GLY A 794 -7.49 10.63 2.19
CA GLY A 794 -8.04 9.59 1.33
C GLY A 794 -8.29 10.05 -0.11
N THR A 795 -8.56 11.34 -0.34
CA THR A 795 -8.75 11.89 -1.69
C THR A 795 -7.42 11.98 -2.42
N LEU A 796 -6.36 12.50 -1.77
CA LEU A 796 -5.02 12.52 -2.37
C LEU A 796 -4.54 11.10 -2.68
N THR A 797 -4.68 10.18 -1.72
CA THR A 797 -4.32 8.76 -1.89
C THR A 797 -5.02 8.17 -3.11
N GLY A 798 -6.33 8.33 -3.21
CA GLY A 798 -7.11 7.76 -4.32
C GLY A 798 -6.83 8.42 -5.68
N LEU A 799 -6.57 9.73 -5.74
CA LEU A 799 -6.22 10.43 -6.98
C LEU A 799 -4.84 9.99 -7.50
N ILE A 800 -3.83 9.94 -6.64
CA ILE A 800 -2.48 9.48 -6.98
C ILE A 800 -2.51 8.02 -7.45
N ASP A 801 -3.20 7.14 -6.70
CA ASP A 801 -3.28 5.74 -7.06
C ASP A 801 -4.06 5.48 -8.34
N THR A 802 -5.07 6.29 -8.64
CA THR A 802 -5.80 6.20 -9.91
C THR A 802 -4.84 6.23 -11.09
N VAL A 803 -3.93 7.18 -11.14
CA VAL A 803 -3.01 7.34 -12.28
C VAL A 803 -1.87 6.34 -12.26
N GLU A 804 -1.41 5.91 -11.08
CA GLU A 804 -0.40 4.85 -10.96
C GLU A 804 -0.98 3.50 -11.43
N THR A 805 -2.19 3.15 -10.96
CA THR A 805 -2.90 1.94 -11.38
C THR A 805 -3.17 1.91 -12.88
N LEU A 806 -3.58 3.03 -13.50
CA LEU A 806 -3.72 3.14 -14.96
C LEU A 806 -2.43 2.79 -15.68
N GLY A 807 -1.29 3.34 -15.23
CA GLY A 807 0.02 3.07 -15.82
C GLY A 807 0.42 1.59 -15.71
N ILE A 808 0.18 0.95 -14.58
CA ILE A 808 0.48 -0.48 -14.37
C ILE A 808 -0.42 -1.35 -15.25
N GLN A 809 -1.72 -1.10 -15.26
CA GLN A 809 -2.70 -1.89 -16.02
C GLN A 809 -2.56 -1.74 -17.54
N GLU A 810 -2.03 -0.62 -18.05
CA GLU A 810 -1.68 -0.45 -19.46
C GLU A 810 -0.72 -1.53 -19.97
N LYS A 811 0.10 -2.07 -19.09
CA LYS A 811 1.03 -3.18 -19.39
C LYS A 811 0.41 -4.56 -19.17
N GLY A 812 -0.90 -4.63 -18.96
CA GLY A 812 -1.67 -5.86 -18.75
C GLY A 812 -1.44 -6.53 -17.40
N VAL A 813 -0.95 -5.79 -16.41
CA VAL A 813 -0.71 -6.27 -15.04
C VAL A 813 -1.86 -5.78 -14.15
N TYR A 814 -2.66 -6.72 -13.61
CA TYR A 814 -3.70 -6.34 -12.66
C TYR A 814 -3.11 -6.02 -11.30
N VAL A 815 -3.68 -4.99 -10.65
CA VAL A 815 -3.19 -4.43 -9.39
C VAL A 815 -4.08 -4.91 -8.25
N TYR A 816 -3.48 -5.37 -7.15
CA TYR A 816 -4.19 -5.69 -5.91
C TYR A 816 -4.06 -4.51 -4.94
N ASN A 817 -4.92 -3.52 -5.07
CA ASN A 817 -4.96 -2.40 -4.15
C ASN A 817 -5.12 -2.88 -2.71
N LYS A 818 -4.26 -2.48 -1.78
CA LYS A 818 -4.16 -3.06 -0.44
C LYS A 818 -3.96 -2.02 0.66
N HIS A 819 -4.29 -2.34 1.93
CA HIS A 819 -5.01 -3.51 2.40
C HIS A 819 -6.45 -3.11 2.68
N PHE A 820 -7.40 -3.71 2.01
CA PHE A 820 -8.82 -3.33 2.01
C PHE A 820 -9.55 -3.93 3.21
N VAL A 821 -9.87 -3.19 4.29
CA VAL A 821 -9.72 -1.77 4.60
C VAL A 821 -9.35 -1.59 6.10
N LEU A 822 -8.93 -0.38 6.52
CA LEU A 822 -8.61 0.00 7.91
C LEU A 822 -7.40 -0.73 8.53
N ASN A 823 -6.42 -1.16 7.74
CA ASN A 823 -5.16 -1.68 8.23
C ASN A 823 -4.10 -0.56 8.31
N ASP A 824 -4.41 0.49 9.10
CA ASP A 824 -3.59 1.70 9.20
C ASP A 824 -2.58 1.62 10.36
N GLN A 825 -2.34 0.43 10.90
CA GLN A 825 -1.35 0.11 11.92
C GLN A 825 -0.93 -1.36 11.85
N GLU A 826 0.25 -1.69 12.40
CA GLU A 826 0.78 -3.05 12.39
C GLU A 826 0.51 -3.82 13.70
N LYS A 827 0.34 -3.10 14.81
CA LYS A 827 0.17 -3.73 16.14
C LYS A 827 -1.08 -4.60 16.19
N ASN A 828 -0.87 -5.91 16.37
CA ASN A 828 -1.92 -6.93 16.43
C ASN A 828 -2.85 -6.94 15.21
N ARG A 829 -2.38 -6.47 14.04
CA ARG A 829 -3.19 -6.38 12.80
C ARG A 829 -3.94 -7.66 12.46
N ALA A 830 -3.37 -8.84 12.77
CA ALA A 830 -4.01 -10.12 12.52
C ALA A 830 -5.19 -10.35 13.48
N GLY A 831 -6.36 -9.92 13.05
CA GLY A 831 -7.64 -10.12 13.73
C GLY A 831 -8.04 -9.08 14.76
N ILE A 832 -7.34 -7.93 14.86
CA ILE A 832 -7.80 -6.82 15.71
C ILE A 832 -9.15 -6.29 15.24
N GLY A 833 -10.07 -6.03 16.17
CA GLY A 833 -11.34 -5.35 15.88
C GLY A 833 -11.12 -3.85 15.68
N THR A 834 -11.37 -3.34 14.48
CA THR A 834 -11.23 -1.91 14.16
C THR A 834 -12.59 -1.27 14.07
N TRP A 835 -12.90 -0.38 15.02
CA TRP A 835 -14.19 0.29 15.14
C TRP A 835 -14.11 1.70 14.57
N CYS A 836 -14.99 2.02 13.61
CA CYS A 836 -15.03 3.29 12.90
C CYS A 836 -16.49 3.68 12.58
N ASN A 837 -16.85 4.97 12.64
CA ASN A 837 -18.15 5.40 12.15
C ASN A 837 -18.23 5.38 10.62
N GLU A 838 -19.43 5.21 10.08
CA GLU A 838 -19.62 5.04 8.63
C GLU A 838 -19.26 6.29 7.83
N GLN A 839 -19.42 7.51 8.37
CA GLN A 839 -19.00 8.73 7.68
C GLN A 839 -17.48 8.72 7.43
N ALA A 840 -16.67 8.49 8.45
CA ALA A 840 -15.22 8.42 8.30
C ALA A 840 -14.78 7.25 7.43
N LEU A 841 -15.42 6.09 7.56
CA LEU A 841 -15.15 4.93 6.73
C LEU A 841 -15.32 5.26 5.24
N ARG A 842 -16.42 5.92 4.85
CA ARG A 842 -16.73 6.27 3.45
C ARG A 842 -15.91 7.46 2.93
N GLU A 843 -15.78 8.54 3.73
CA GLU A 843 -15.18 9.80 3.26
C GLU A 843 -13.66 9.82 3.30
N ILE A 844 -13.02 8.88 4.03
CA ILE A 844 -11.56 8.79 4.16
C ILE A 844 -11.05 7.43 3.66
N TYR A 845 -11.40 6.37 4.37
CA TYR A 845 -10.75 5.06 4.19
C TYR A 845 -11.20 4.34 2.93
N LEU A 846 -12.49 4.31 2.63
CA LEU A 846 -13.02 3.76 1.38
C LEU A 846 -12.76 4.68 0.19
N ARG A 847 -12.73 6.01 0.38
CA ARG A 847 -12.42 6.99 -0.66
C ARG A 847 -11.09 6.70 -1.37
N ALA A 848 -10.08 6.25 -0.63
CA ALA A 848 -8.79 5.89 -1.18
C ALA A 848 -8.87 4.73 -2.19
N PHE A 849 -9.77 3.77 -1.96
CA PHE A 849 -10.01 2.64 -2.86
C PHE A 849 -11.07 2.94 -3.92
N GLU A 850 -12.07 3.75 -3.58
CA GLU A 850 -13.17 4.13 -4.48
C GLU A 850 -12.65 4.73 -5.79
N LEU A 851 -11.74 5.70 -5.68
CA LEU A 851 -11.29 6.47 -6.83
C LEU A 851 -10.53 5.62 -7.86
N PRO A 852 -9.55 4.78 -7.53
CA PRO A 852 -8.91 3.92 -8.52
C PRO A 852 -9.83 2.82 -9.06
N ILE A 853 -10.77 2.28 -8.27
CA ILE A 853 -11.76 1.33 -8.78
C ILE A 853 -12.62 1.99 -9.85
N ILE A 854 -13.15 3.17 -9.56
CA ILE A 854 -14.09 3.86 -10.47
C ILE A 854 -13.38 4.47 -11.68
N ASN A 855 -12.21 5.07 -11.48
CA ASN A 855 -11.56 5.90 -12.50
C ASN A 855 -10.46 5.16 -13.27
N ALA A 856 -9.82 4.16 -12.66
CA ALA A 856 -8.79 3.33 -13.30
C ALA A 856 -9.27 1.90 -13.58
N ASP A 857 -10.53 1.56 -13.28
CA ASP A 857 -11.03 0.19 -13.38
C ASP A 857 -10.07 -0.80 -12.68
N ALA A 858 -9.64 -0.45 -11.45
CA ALA A 858 -8.74 -1.31 -10.67
C ALA A 858 -9.34 -2.70 -10.52
N LYS A 859 -8.59 -3.72 -10.97
CA LYS A 859 -9.14 -5.07 -11.16
C LYS A 859 -9.19 -5.90 -9.89
N CYS A 860 -8.32 -5.64 -8.92
CA CYS A 860 -8.25 -6.47 -7.72
C CYS A 860 -8.04 -5.65 -6.45
N VAL A 861 -8.45 -6.24 -5.32
CA VAL A 861 -8.09 -5.75 -3.98
C VAL A 861 -7.50 -6.89 -3.16
N MET A 862 -6.66 -6.52 -2.17
CA MET A 862 -6.23 -7.45 -1.12
C MET A 862 -6.94 -7.07 0.18
N THR A 863 -7.75 -7.98 0.72
CA THR A 863 -8.47 -7.74 1.97
C THR A 863 -7.53 -7.76 3.17
N ALA A 864 -7.79 -6.87 4.12
CA ALA A 864 -6.94 -6.64 5.27
C ALA A 864 -7.01 -7.75 6.31
N PHE A 865 -5.99 -7.83 7.17
CA PHE A 865 -5.95 -8.76 8.31
C PHE A 865 -6.97 -8.44 9.41
N ASN A 866 -7.29 -7.16 9.61
CA ASN A 866 -8.14 -6.69 10.71
C ASN A 866 -9.62 -6.98 10.47
N ARG A 867 -10.39 -6.83 11.54
CA ARG A 867 -11.86 -6.82 11.48
C ARG A 867 -12.39 -5.40 11.32
N LEU A 868 -13.52 -5.27 10.66
CA LEU A 868 -14.39 -4.11 10.74
C LEU A 868 -15.36 -4.38 11.90
N GLY A 869 -15.24 -3.62 13.00
CA GLY A 869 -15.93 -3.99 14.21
C GLY A 869 -15.58 -5.39 14.70
N ALA A 870 -16.54 -6.29 14.72
CA ALA A 870 -16.37 -7.67 15.13
C ALA A 870 -16.07 -8.64 13.97
N ILE A 871 -16.39 -8.27 12.71
CA ILE A 871 -16.33 -9.18 11.54
C ILE A 871 -15.03 -8.94 10.76
N TRP A 872 -14.33 -10.02 10.42
CA TRP A 872 -13.11 -9.90 9.63
C TRP A 872 -13.37 -9.30 8.23
N ALA A 873 -12.53 -8.37 7.78
CA ALA A 873 -12.67 -7.66 6.50
C ALA A 873 -12.85 -8.61 5.29
N GLY A 874 -12.16 -9.76 5.28
CA GLY A 874 -12.26 -10.76 4.24
C GLY A 874 -13.52 -11.64 4.28
N SER A 875 -14.37 -11.48 5.30
CA SER A 875 -15.67 -12.15 5.43
C SER A 875 -16.83 -11.16 5.69
N TYR A 876 -16.59 -9.86 5.47
CA TYR A 876 -17.61 -8.81 5.65
C TYR A 876 -18.36 -8.58 4.33
N ARG A 877 -19.57 -9.14 4.21
CA ARG A 877 -20.34 -9.16 2.96
C ARG A 877 -20.68 -7.76 2.44
N GLU A 878 -21.13 -6.87 3.34
CA GLU A 878 -21.50 -5.50 2.99
C GLU A 878 -20.32 -4.72 2.42
N LEU A 879 -19.11 -5.01 2.90
CA LEU A 879 -17.88 -4.44 2.33
C LEU A 879 -17.56 -5.01 0.94
N LEU A 880 -17.57 -6.35 0.82
CA LEU A 880 -17.01 -7.04 -0.34
C LEU A 880 -18.02 -7.24 -1.48
N THR A 881 -19.29 -7.36 -1.18
CA THR A 881 -20.35 -7.55 -2.17
C THR A 881 -21.13 -6.25 -2.39
N ASP A 882 -21.67 -5.68 -1.32
CA ASP A 882 -22.63 -4.60 -1.48
C ASP A 882 -21.92 -3.27 -1.80
N TRP A 883 -20.83 -2.95 -1.14
CA TRP A 883 -20.05 -1.75 -1.44
C TRP A 883 -19.08 -1.98 -2.62
N LEU A 884 -18.17 -2.96 -2.52
CA LEU A 884 -17.08 -3.13 -3.50
C LEU A 884 -17.60 -3.45 -4.92
N ARG A 885 -18.63 -4.30 -5.01
CA ARG A 885 -19.23 -4.70 -6.29
C ARG A 885 -20.43 -3.84 -6.65
N GLY A 886 -21.28 -3.52 -5.68
CA GLY A 886 -22.50 -2.74 -5.88
C GLY A 886 -22.22 -1.27 -6.08
N GLU A 887 -21.69 -0.56 -5.06
CA GLU A 887 -21.50 0.88 -5.13
C GLU A 887 -20.24 1.27 -5.92
N ALA A 888 -19.09 0.64 -5.68
CA ALA A 888 -17.83 0.96 -6.36
C ALA A 888 -17.71 0.30 -7.76
N GLY A 889 -18.38 -0.84 -8.00
CA GLY A 889 -18.46 -1.44 -9.33
C GLY A 889 -17.26 -2.31 -9.76
N MET A 890 -16.43 -2.78 -8.84
CA MET A 890 -15.28 -3.60 -9.18
C MET A 890 -15.68 -4.94 -9.83
N SER A 891 -15.26 -5.19 -11.06
CA SER A 891 -15.55 -6.41 -11.82
C SER A 891 -14.56 -7.55 -11.59
N GLY A 892 -13.37 -7.26 -11.06
CA GLY A 892 -12.31 -8.24 -10.81
C GLY A 892 -12.43 -8.93 -9.45
N PHE A 893 -11.37 -9.56 -8.98
CA PHE A 893 -11.42 -10.41 -7.79
C PHE A 893 -10.70 -9.84 -6.56
N ALA A 894 -11.07 -10.36 -5.39
CA ALA A 894 -10.43 -10.07 -4.11
C ALA A 894 -9.57 -11.25 -3.65
N VAL A 895 -8.37 -10.96 -3.14
CA VAL A 895 -7.49 -11.92 -2.48
C VAL A 895 -7.36 -11.54 -1.01
N THR A 896 -7.13 -12.50 -0.10
CA THR A 896 -6.80 -12.15 1.28
C THR A 896 -5.36 -11.64 1.37
N ASP A 897 -5.01 -10.89 2.43
CA ASP A 897 -3.63 -10.86 2.91
C ASP A 897 -3.23 -12.29 3.33
N MET A 898 -1.96 -12.51 3.72
CA MET A 898 -1.46 -13.86 4.00
C MET A 898 -2.40 -14.63 4.93
N TYR A 899 -2.95 -15.73 4.42
CA TYR A 899 -4.03 -16.48 5.06
C TYR A 899 -3.63 -17.04 6.43
N ASP A 900 -4.33 -16.64 7.48
CA ASP A 900 -4.16 -17.10 8.85
C ASP A 900 -5.26 -18.08 9.26
N THR A 901 -4.94 -19.35 9.29
CA THR A 901 -5.88 -20.42 9.69
C THR A 901 -6.41 -20.27 11.12
N GLY A 902 -5.89 -19.32 11.90
CA GLY A 902 -6.34 -19.07 13.27
C GLY A 902 -7.72 -18.38 13.35
N TYR A 903 -8.14 -17.67 12.28
CA TYR A 903 -9.41 -16.94 12.24
C TYR A 903 -10.01 -16.73 10.84
N MET A 904 -9.27 -16.98 9.77
CA MET A 904 -9.76 -16.90 8.40
C MET A 904 -10.33 -18.25 7.96
N VAL A 905 -11.47 -18.23 7.27
CA VAL A 905 -12.21 -19.44 6.83
C VAL A 905 -12.64 -19.27 5.38
N LYS A 906 -12.16 -20.15 4.48
CA LYS A 906 -12.36 -20.03 3.02
C LYS A 906 -13.81 -19.98 2.57
N VAL A 907 -14.69 -20.74 3.21
CA VAL A 907 -16.11 -20.73 2.84
C VAL A 907 -16.77 -19.41 3.19
N HIS A 908 -16.41 -18.80 4.31
CA HIS A 908 -16.92 -17.48 4.70
C HIS A 908 -16.39 -16.36 3.78
N GLU A 909 -15.13 -16.49 3.34
CA GLU A 909 -14.56 -15.58 2.33
C GLU A 909 -15.41 -15.56 1.06
N VAL A 910 -15.65 -16.74 0.48
CA VAL A 910 -16.43 -16.88 -0.77
C VAL A 910 -17.87 -16.42 -0.57
N LEU A 911 -18.49 -16.70 0.56
CA LEU A 911 -19.85 -16.22 0.88
C LEU A 911 -19.92 -14.69 0.97
N ALA A 912 -18.89 -14.05 1.45
CA ALA A 912 -18.83 -12.59 1.55
C ALA A 912 -18.44 -11.89 0.23
N GLY A 913 -17.80 -12.61 -0.71
CA GLY A 913 -17.31 -12.04 -1.96
C GLY A 913 -15.81 -11.83 -2.03
N ASN A 914 -15.04 -12.39 -1.07
CA ASN A 914 -13.60 -12.56 -1.21
C ASN A 914 -13.35 -13.86 -1.98
N ASP A 915 -12.50 -13.82 -3.00
CA ASP A 915 -12.52 -14.85 -4.03
C ASP A 915 -11.43 -15.91 -3.84
N ILE A 916 -10.28 -15.53 -3.28
CA ILE A 916 -9.11 -16.40 -3.18
C ILE A 916 -8.35 -16.11 -1.87
N PRO A 917 -8.00 -17.14 -1.06
CA PRO A 917 -7.07 -16.98 0.06
C PRO A 917 -5.61 -16.93 -0.42
N ASP A 918 -4.80 -16.03 0.13
CA ASP A 918 -3.32 -16.04 -0.07
C ASP A 918 -2.65 -17.04 0.86
N ASN A 919 -2.79 -18.34 0.57
CA ASN A 919 -2.47 -19.43 1.48
C ASN A 919 -1.21 -20.21 1.10
N LEU A 920 -0.34 -20.49 2.08
CA LEU A 920 0.88 -21.28 1.93
C LEU A 920 0.62 -22.80 1.67
N VAL A 921 -0.59 -23.30 1.87
CA VAL A 921 -0.88 -24.76 1.93
C VAL A 921 -1.38 -25.37 0.60
N GLY A 922 -1.22 -24.75 -0.56
CA GLY A 922 -1.49 -25.40 -1.85
C GLY A 922 -2.98 -25.62 -2.19
N GLU A 923 -3.24 -26.53 -3.16
CA GLU A 923 -4.57 -26.78 -3.77
C GLU A 923 -5.53 -27.57 -2.83
N ASP A 924 -5.72 -27.18 -1.57
CA ASP A 924 -6.64 -27.91 -0.69
C ASP A 924 -8.09 -27.41 -0.86
N ILE A 925 -8.91 -28.22 -1.54
CA ILE A 925 -10.35 -28.01 -1.72
C ILE A 925 -11.21 -28.73 -0.67
N SER A 926 -10.60 -29.36 0.35
CA SER A 926 -11.32 -30.23 1.29
C SER A 926 -12.40 -29.51 2.07
N GLU A 927 -12.18 -28.25 2.41
CA GLU A 927 -13.15 -27.40 3.11
C GLU A 927 -14.41 -27.19 2.26
N PHE A 928 -14.27 -26.81 0.99
CA PHE A 928 -15.39 -26.62 0.07
C PHE A 928 -16.18 -27.91 -0.20
N LYS A 929 -15.53 -29.08 -0.18
CA LYS A 929 -16.20 -30.38 -0.40
C LYS A 929 -17.32 -30.64 0.59
N ASN A 930 -17.25 -30.11 1.79
CA ASN A 930 -18.32 -30.24 2.79
C ASN A 930 -19.62 -29.57 2.30
N TYR A 931 -19.52 -28.63 1.37
CA TYR A 931 -20.60 -27.81 0.86
C TYR A 931 -20.95 -28.05 -0.62
N GLU A 932 -20.47 -29.13 -1.26
CA GLU A 932 -20.71 -29.43 -2.68
C GLU A 932 -22.19 -29.53 -3.05
N ASN A 933 -23.06 -29.81 -2.07
CA ASN A 933 -24.50 -29.88 -2.23
C ASN A 933 -25.25 -28.63 -1.68
N ASN A 934 -24.55 -27.60 -1.23
CA ASN A 934 -25.14 -26.33 -0.81
C ASN A 934 -25.22 -25.40 -2.02
N PRO A 935 -26.43 -25.07 -2.54
CA PRO A 935 -26.55 -24.28 -3.76
C PRO A 935 -26.01 -22.85 -3.59
N VAL A 936 -26.12 -22.24 -2.40
CA VAL A 936 -25.62 -20.89 -2.13
C VAL A 936 -24.08 -20.88 -2.25
N VAL A 937 -23.40 -21.78 -1.57
CA VAL A 937 -21.92 -21.88 -1.65
C VAL A 937 -21.46 -22.15 -3.08
N VAL A 938 -22.15 -23.06 -3.82
CA VAL A 938 -21.75 -23.39 -5.19
C VAL A 938 -21.97 -22.22 -6.16
N ASN A 939 -23.04 -21.45 -6.00
CA ASN A 939 -23.26 -20.23 -6.78
C ASN A 939 -22.20 -19.16 -6.47
N ARG A 940 -21.84 -18.98 -5.20
CA ARG A 940 -20.78 -18.03 -4.81
C ARG A 940 -19.40 -18.45 -5.33
N LEU A 941 -19.04 -19.75 -5.26
CA LEU A 941 -17.83 -20.27 -5.90
C LEU A 941 -17.82 -20.02 -7.41
N ARG A 942 -18.97 -20.17 -8.07
CA ARG A 942 -19.13 -19.91 -9.51
C ARG A 942 -18.87 -18.42 -9.83
N GLU A 943 -19.44 -17.53 -9.03
CA GLU A 943 -19.26 -16.09 -9.20
C GLU A 943 -17.81 -15.65 -8.90
N SER A 944 -17.22 -16.13 -7.81
CA SER A 944 -15.81 -15.90 -7.49
C SER A 944 -14.89 -16.40 -8.61
N SER A 945 -15.15 -17.60 -9.11
CA SER A 945 -14.39 -18.15 -10.26
C SER A 945 -14.51 -17.27 -11.50
N LYS A 946 -15.71 -16.74 -11.81
CA LYS A 946 -15.95 -15.85 -12.95
C LYS A 946 -15.11 -14.58 -12.84
N ARG A 947 -15.04 -13.94 -11.66
CA ARG A 947 -14.21 -12.74 -11.43
C ARG A 947 -12.74 -13.01 -11.71
N VAL A 948 -12.21 -14.14 -11.22
CA VAL A 948 -10.82 -14.54 -11.49
C VAL A 948 -10.58 -14.77 -12.97
N LEU A 949 -11.50 -15.48 -13.64
CA LEU A 949 -11.40 -15.79 -15.07
C LEU A 949 -11.48 -14.53 -15.93
N TYR A 950 -12.38 -13.61 -15.60
CA TYR A 950 -12.52 -12.33 -16.29
C TYR A 950 -11.27 -11.47 -16.16
N THR A 951 -10.71 -11.34 -14.96
CA THR A 951 -9.47 -10.57 -14.73
C THR A 951 -8.29 -11.18 -15.49
N VAL A 952 -8.10 -12.49 -15.41
CA VAL A 952 -6.99 -13.16 -16.13
C VAL A 952 -7.15 -13.02 -17.64
N LEU A 953 -8.38 -13.11 -18.15
CA LEU A 953 -8.68 -12.95 -19.57
C LEU A 953 -8.24 -11.61 -20.13
N HIS A 954 -8.43 -10.52 -19.36
CA HIS A 954 -8.07 -9.15 -19.77
C HIS A 954 -6.67 -8.72 -19.28
N SER A 955 -5.81 -9.68 -18.94
CA SER A 955 -4.45 -9.43 -18.49
C SER A 955 -3.41 -10.06 -19.42
N ARG A 956 -2.16 -9.68 -19.22
CA ARG A 956 -1.04 -10.33 -19.90
C ARG A 956 -0.86 -11.83 -19.57
N GLY A 957 -1.59 -12.32 -18.58
CA GLY A 957 -1.71 -13.78 -18.34
C GLY A 957 -2.14 -14.58 -19.56
N MET A 958 -2.81 -13.94 -20.53
CA MET A 958 -3.23 -14.53 -21.80
C MET A 958 -2.22 -14.37 -22.95
N ASP A 959 -1.06 -13.72 -22.72
CA ASP A 959 -0.03 -13.60 -23.75
C ASP A 959 0.40 -14.98 -24.28
N GLY A 960 0.47 -15.10 -25.58
CA GLY A 960 0.79 -16.34 -26.30
C GLY A 960 -0.42 -17.23 -26.61
N ILE A 961 -1.63 -16.89 -26.10
CA ILE A 961 -2.86 -17.66 -26.33
C ILE A 961 -3.70 -16.96 -27.39
N SER A 962 -4.13 -17.71 -28.39
CA SER A 962 -5.05 -17.24 -29.45
C SER A 962 -6.22 -18.22 -29.58
N SER A 963 -7.22 -17.86 -30.38
CA SER A 963 -8.35 -18.75 -30.71
C SER A 963 -7.91 -20.07 -31.40
N ASN A 964 -6.70 -20.07 -31.97
CA ASN A 964 -6.10 -21.21 -32.65
C ASN A 964 -5.13 -22.02 -31.77
N SER A 965 -4.95 -21.63 -30.48
CA SER A 965 -4.11 -22.34 -29.54
C SER A 965 -4.94 -23.10 -28.51
N GLU A 966 -4.27 -23.99 -27.80
CA GLU A 966 -4.82 -24.73 -26.66
C GLU A 966 -3.80 -24.69 -25.52
N VAL A 967 -4.29 -24.50 -24.30
CA VAL A 967 -3.49 -24.67 -23.10
C VAL A 967 -3.61 -26.10 -22.62
N VAL A 968 -2.51 -26.85 -22.71
CA VAL A 968 -2.49 -28.24 -22.32
C VAL A 968 -1.66 -28.48 -21.07
N SER A 969 -2.14 -29.32 -20.17
CA SER A 969 -1.36 -29.72 -18.99
C SER A 969 -0.18 -30.59 -19.39
N VAL A 970 1.00 -30.31 -18.79
CA VAL A 970 2.21 -31.08 -19.02
C VAL A 970 2.82 -31.58 -17.72
N THR A 971 3.40 -32.78 -17.77
CA THR A 971 4.20 -33.30 -16.65
C THR A 971 5.59 -32.67 -16.69
N THR A 972 5.94 -31.87 -15.73
CA THR A 972 7.25 -31.23 -15.69
C THR A 972 8.36 -32.20 -15.30
N TRP A 973 9.61 -31.81 -15.55
CA TRP A 973 10.78 -32.68 -15.30
C TRP A 973 10.88 -33.12 -13.83
N TRP A 974 10.56 -32.27 -12.89
CA TRP A 974 10.63 -32.63 -11.46
C TRP A 974 9.52 -33.63 -11.06
N GLN A 975 8.29 -33.45 -11.57
CA GLN A 975 7.20 -34.40 -11.40
C GLN A 975 7.58 -35.77 -11.98
N LEU A 976 8.10 -35.77 -13.20
CA LEU A 976 8.58 -36.99 -13.86
C LEU A 976 9.70 -37.66 -13.03
N SER A 977 10.65 -36.90 -12.51
CA SER A 977 11.77 -37.41 -11.70
C SER A 977 11.28 -38.04 -10.40
N LEU A 978 10.35 -37.40 -9.68
CA LEU A 978 9.77 -37.93 -8.45
C LEU A 978 8.96 -39.19 -8.72
N ASN A 979 8.18 -39.20 -9.79
CA ASN A 979 7.41 -40.41 -10.20
C ASN A 979 8.34 -41.57 -10.56
N ILE A 980 9.40 -41.33 -11.33
CA ILE A 980 10.43 -42.35 -11.64
C ILE A 980 11.08 -42.88 -10.36
N ALA A 981 11.49 -42.00 -9.44
CA ALA A 981 12.08 -42.37 -8.17
C ALA A 981 11.11 -43.23 -7.33
N GLN A 982 9.84 -42.84 -7.25
CA GLN A 982 8.80 -43.56 -6.53
C GLN A 982 8.62 -44.99 -7.08
N TRP A 983 8.44 -45.18 -8.38
CA TRP A 983 8.25 -46.46 -9.01
C TRP A 983 9.51 -47.33 -8.96
N THR A 984 10.70 -46.70 -9.08
CA THR A 984 11.98 -47.42 -9.01
C THR A 984 12.23 -47.99 -7.61
N THR A 985 12.00 -47.18 -6.56
CA THR A 985 12.17 -47.64 -5.16
C THR A 985 11.18 -48.73 -4.82
N LEU A 986 9.93 -48.62 -5.26
CA LEU A 986 8.91 -49.64 -5.07
C LEU A 986 9.30 -50.94 -5.77
N ALA A 987 9.70 -50.90 -7.05
CA ALA A 987 10.13 -52.09 -7.80
C ALA A 987 11.31 -52.81 -7.12
N LEU A 988 12.31 -52.04 -6.67
CA LEU A 988 13.46 -52.61 -5.93
C LEU A 988 13.02 -53.25 -4.62
N ALA A 989 12.14 -52.64 -3.85
CA ALA A 989 11.58 -53.21 -2.63
C ALA A 989 10.88 -54.55 -2.90
N VAL A 990 10.04 -54.59 -3.95
CA VAL A 990 9.36 -55.86 -4.39
C VAL A 990 10.38 -56.94 -4.79
N VAL A 991 11.40 -56.58 -5.56
CA VAL A 991 12.48 -57.52 -5.94
C VAL A 991 13.20 -58.08 -4.73
N PHE A 992 13.62 -57.25 -3.80
CA PHE A 992 14.31 -57.70 -2.57
C PHE A 992 13.40 -58.55 -1.68
N ALA A 993 12.11 -58.21 -1.59
CA ALA A 993 11.10 -59.03 -0.90
C ALA A 993 10.95 -60.41 -1.53
N ALA A 994 10.85 -60.47 -2.85
CA ALA A 994 10.76 -61.74 -3.61
C ALA A 994 12.02 -62.60 -3.43
N LEU A 995 13.19 -62.00 -3.57
CA LEU A 995 14.48 -62.72 -3.33
C LEU A 995 14.60 -63.24 -1.90
N LEU A 996 14.10 -62.52 -0.92
CA LEU A 996 14.08 -62.92 0.48
C LEU A 996 13.07 -64.10 0.68
N MET A 997 11.88 -64.05 0.06
CA MET A 997 10.92 -65.12 0.08
C MET A 997 11.45 -66.39 -0.56
N LEU A 998 12.13 -66.32 -1.69
CA LEU A 998 12.76 -67.44 -2.34
C LEU A 998 13.81 -68.14 -1.44
N ASP A 999 14.62 -67.33 -0.72
CA ASP A 999 15.57 -67.87 0.27
C ASP A 999 14.88 -68.59 1.44
N ILE A 1000 13.79 -68.05 1.93
CA ILE A 1000 12.98 -68.65 3.00
C ILE A 1000 12.32 -69.99 2.52
N CYS A 1001 11.78 -69.95 1.29
CA CYS A 1001 11.18 -71.15 0.69
C CYS A 1001 12.22 -72.28 0.47
N LYS A 1002 13.40 -71.97 -0.04
CA LYS A 1002 14.51 -72.88 -0.17
C LYS A 1002 14.90 -73.46 1.17
N GLU A 1003 15.04 -72.67 2.20
CA GLU A 1003 15.39 -73.16 3.56
C GLU A 1003 14.29 -74.09 4.15
N LYS A 1004 13.00 -73.70 3.98
CA LYS A 1004 11.88 -74.54 4.41
C LYS A 1004 11.80 -75.84 3.62
N GLY A 1005 12.10 -75.82 2.31
CA GLY A 1005 12.21 -77.00 1.47
C GLY A 1005 13.31 -77.94 1.91
N LEU A 1006 14.52 -77.45 2.16
CA LEU A 1006 15.65 -78.19 2.69
C LEU A 1006 15.37 -78.78 4.07
N ARG A 1007 14.70 -78.02 4.98
CA ARG A 1007 14.24 -78.54 6.28
C ARG A 1007 13.19 -79.63 6.18
N LYS A 1008 12.27 -79.63 5.17
CA LYS A 1008 11.33 -80.69 4.91
C LYS A 1008 12.04 -81.96 4.35
N CYS A 1009 13.01 -81.75 3.48
CA CYS A 1009 13.83 -82.87 2.97
C CYS A 1009 14.68 -83.46 4.09
N ALA A 1010 15.28 -82.65 4.95
CA ALA A 1010 16.05 -83.18 6.10
C ALA A 1010 15.20 -83.88 7.17
N LYS A 1011 13.92 -83.47 7.36
CA LYS A 1011 12.94 -84.20 8.21
C LYS A 1011 12.40 -85.50 7.59
N LYS A 1012 12.47 -85.73 6.26
CA LYS A 1012 12.09 -86.95 5.55
C LYS A 1012 13.25 -87.94 5.47
N ALA A 1013 14.46 -87.45 5.73
CA ALA A 1013 15.70 -88.24 5.74
C ALA A 1013 16.13 -88.71 7.15
N LYS A 1014 15.42 -88.34 8.20
CA LYS A 1014 15.40 -88.89 9.52
C LYS A 1014 14.15 -89.79 9.72
#